data_e823d9a5f62f7cf5f7163fcbf36102e1
#
_entry.id   e823d9a5f62f7cf5f7163fcbf36102e1
#
_cell.length_a   1.000
_cell.length_b   1.000
_cell.length_c   1.000
_cell.angle_alpha   90.00
_cell.angle_beta   90.00
_cell.angle_gamma   90.00
#
_symmetry.space_group_name_H-M   'P 1'
#
loop_
_entity.id
_entity.type
_entity.pdbx_description
1 polymer ?
#
loop_
_entity_poly.entity_id
_entity_poly.type
_entity_poly.pdbx_seq_one_letter_code
_entity_poly.pdbx_strand_id
1 'polypeptide(L)'
;MWSVFVLLVLLVAGGFYCIREGWIGYMPPLDELQSPISKYASQIITSDGKVIGTWSRNENRVFVDYDSISPYVFQALVATEDVRFYEHSGIDVRALGRAIVKRGLLRHHEAGGGSTITQQLAKQLYSSTTESTTRRLMQKPIEWVIAVELERHYTKEEILTLYLNYFDFLHNAVGIKTAAQVYFNKQPRDLTITEAATLIGMCKNPSYFNPVREPERCRERRNVVLHQMLKAGYITDAEYAEHCEKPLALNFHRVDHKDGQAAYLREYLRRIMMAKEPNKADYRAWQQQQYYADSLAWAKDPLYGWCNKNFKKDGTPYDIYVDGLKVYTTIDSRMQRYAEEAVRGHVGLYLQKQFEKERASSPNFPYASSLSSADVKRSLQRAMQQTDRYRLMKQAGASDEEIQKAFNTPVQMTIFTYQGEKDVQMTPMDSIRYYKSFLRSGLVSIDPSNGYVKAYVGGLDYTHFQYDLAMVGRRQVGSTMKPFVYTMAMEDGYTPNSTILNVQRTYGGWTPRNSSRSRYGEAVTLKWGLSQSNNWITAELMYQIDPYGTRLVDYLHEFGVANNQIYPSLPLCLGACEITVGEMASAYTAFVNKGIRCAPILVTKIEDDQGNIVAEFTPRMSEVISEETSYKMLDMMQAVIDQGTGRRLRSKYNIKGQIAGKTGTTNENSDGWFMGCVPRLVTACWVGGEERSIHFASMAMGQGASSALPIWAYYMKKIYRDRSLGYKDTEEFDIPKPKPKPVNDSEQEEETPPAATAPNDNSRQKSEALFE
;
A
#
# COMPACT_ATOMS: atom_id res chain seq x y z
N MET A 1 -63.45 20.61 -33.19
CA MET A 1 -62.39 19.61 -33.17
C MET A 1 -60.96 20.21 -33.30
N TRP A 2 -60.66 20.98 -34.32
CA TRP A 2 -59.32 21.57 -34.52
C TRP A 2 -58.90 22.53 -33.41
N SER A 3 -59.79 23.36 -32.85
CA SER A 3 -59.45 24.26 -31.71
C SER A 3 -59.09 23.51 -30.40
N VAL A 4 -59.79 22.39 -30.16
CA VAL A 4 -59.47 21.53 -29.01
C VAL A 4 -58.13 20.81 -29.21
N PHE A 5 -57.82 20.39 -30.42
CA PHE A 5 -56.53 19.80 -30.76
C PHE A 5 -55.38 20.80 -30.60
N VAL A 6 -55.54 22.02 -31.13
CA VAL A 6 -54.54 23.10 -30.99
C VAL A 6 -54.32 23.46 -29.52
N LEU A 7 -55.41 23.58 -28.72
CA LEU A 7 -55.31 23.85 -27.29
C LEU A 7 -54.54 22.75 -26.55
N LEU A 8 -54.80 21.49 -26.89
CA LEU A 8 -54.11 20.34 -26.29
C LEU A 8 -52.62 20.32 -26.66
N VAL A 9 -52.28 20.65 -27.91
CA VAL A 9 -50.88 20.79 -28.34
C VAL A 9 -50.19 21.93 -27.61
N LEU A 10 -50.83 23.07 -27.41
CA LEU A 10 -50.31 24.22 -26.67
C LEU A 10 -50.12 23.90 -25.18
N LEU A 11 -51.06 23.15 -24.57
CA LEU A 11 -50.93 22.67 -23.18
C LEU A 11 -49.75 21.72 -23.00
N VAL A 12 -49.58 20.77 -23.93
CA VAL A 12 -48.44 19.82 -23.90
C VAL A 12 -47.12 20.59 -24.09
N ALA A 13 -47.06 21.48 -25.09
CA ALA A 13 -45.89 22.32 -25.36
C ALA A 13 -45.56 23.24 -24.15
N GLY A 14 -46.56 23.85 -23.53
CA GLY A 14 -46.40 24.64 -22.31
C GLY A 14 -45.91 23.82 -21.13
N GLY A 15 -46.40 22.56 -20.98
CA GLY A 15 -45.92 21.64 -19.97
C GLY A 15 -44.43 21.28 -20.13
N PHE A 16 -43.99 20.99 -21.38
CA PHE A 16 -42.55 20.76 -21.67
C PHE A 16 -41.70 22.02 -21.46
N TYR A 17 -42.22 23.19 -21.78
CA TYR A 17 -41.54 24.47 -21.50
C TYR A 17 -41.35 24.68 -19.99
N CYS A 18 -42.39 24.45 -19.17
CA CYS A 18 -42.29 24.53 -17.73
C CYS A 18 -41.29 23.55 -17.11
N ILE A 19 -41.18 22.33 -17.70
CA ILE A 19 -40.16 21.35 -17.28
C ILE A 19 -38.77 21.87 -17.64
N ARG A 20 -38.57 22.42 -18.82
CA ARG A 20 -37.28 22.95 -19.28
C ARG A 20 -36.79 24.10 -18.41
N GLU A 21 -37.68 25.00 -17.98
CA GLU A 21 -37.36 26.12 -17.10
C GLU A 21 -37.25 25.70 -15.61
N GLY A 22 -37.39 24.41 -15.31
CA GLY A 22 -37.25 23.88 -13.93
C GLY A 22 -38.46 24.17 -13.02
N TRP A 23 -39.60 24.64 -13.58
CA TRP A 23 -40.83 24.91 -12.80
C TRP A 23 -41.58 23.63 -12.43
N ILE A 24 -41.35 22.58 -13.17
CA ILE A 24 -41.95 21.25 -12.93
C ILE A 24 -40.82 20.22 -12.89
N GLY A 25 -40.49 19.77 -11.67
CA GLY A 25 -39.44 18.76 -11.43
C GLY A 25 -38.03 19.35 -11.38
N TYR A 26 -37.04 18.47 -11.21
CA TYR A 26 -35.62 18.87 -11.22
C TYR A 26 -35.12 18.90 -12.66
N MET A 27 -34.61 20.06 -13.06
CA MET A 27 -33.85 20.24 -14.29
C MET A 27 -32.41 20.59 -13.91
N PRO A 28 -31.41 19.78 -14.28
CA PRO A 28 -30.04 20.05 -13.96
C PRO A 28 -29.54 21.36 -14.61
N PRO A 29 -28.77 22.19 -13.89
CA PRO A 29 -28.15 23.38 -14.47
C PRO A 29 -27.13 22.99 -15.55
N LEU A 30 -26.77 23.96 -16.42
CA LEU A 30 -25.90 23.71 -17.57
C LEU A 30 -24.55 23.13 -17.16
N ASP A 31 -23.95 23.61 -16.06
CA ASP A 31 -22.66 23.13 -15.54
C ASP A 31 -22.73 21.64 -15.13
N GLU A 32 -23.85 21.23 -14.55
CA GLU A 32 -24.08 19.83 -14.18
C GLU A 32 -24.35 18.95 -15.43
N LEU A 33 -24.98 19.50 -16.45
CA LEU A 33 -25.16 18.82 -17.76
C LEU A 33 -23.83 18.67 -18.51
N GLN A 34 -22.91 19.64 -18.38
CA GLN A 34 -21.57 19.58 -19.00
C GLN A 34 -20.59 18.68 -18.27
N SER A 35 -20.86 18.35 -17.01
CA SER A 35 -20.05 17.41 -16.22
C SER A 35 -20.96 16.50 -15.40
N PRO A 36 -21.74 15.61 -16.04
CA PRO A 36 -22.83 14.86 -15.41
C PRO A 36 -22.31 13.80 -14.44
N ILE A 37 -21.05 13.42 -14.54
CA ILE A 37 -20.41 12.48 -13.61
C ILE A 37 -19.41 13.25 -12.76
N SER A 38 -19.84 13.72 -11.61
CA SER A 38 -19.01 14.48 -10.65
C SER A 38 -18.26 13.61 -9.65
N LYS A 39 -18.36 12.28 -9.72
CA LYS A 39 -17.80 11.36 -8.71
C LYS A 39 -17.03 10.23 -9.39
N TYR A 40 -15.74 10.44 -9.52
CA TYR A 40 -14.82 9.42 -10.01
C TYR A 40 -13.94 8.89 -8.88
N ALA A 41 -13.69 7.59 -8.90
CA ALA A 41 -12.69 7.00 -8.02
C ALA A 41 -11.29 7.50 -8.41
N SER A 42 -10.50 7.91 -7.43
CA SER A 42 -9.11 8.25 -7.69
C SER A 42 -8.28 7.00 -7.94
N GLN A 43 -7.30 7.11 -8.82
CA GLN A 43 -6.43 6.02 -9.24
C GLN A 43 -5.03 6.18 -8.64
N ILE A 44 -4.44 5.05 -8.23
CA ILE A 44 -3.05 5.00 -7.76
C ILE A 44 -2.24 4.32 -8.86
N ILE A 45 -1.27 5.06 -9.41
CA ILE A 45 -0.51 4.68 -10.59
C ILE A 45 0.95 4.49 -10.19
N THR A 46 1.55 3.39 -10.62
CA THR A 46 2.97 3.11 -10.40
C THR A 46 3.86 3.90 -11.36
N SER A 47 5.16 3.95 -11.07
CA SER A 47 6.16 4.61 -11.93
C SER A 47 6.29 3.97 -13.33
N ASP A 48 5.89 2.72 -13.49
CA ASP A 48 5.80 1.99 -14.76
C ASP A 48 4.39 2.06 -15.41
N GLY A 49 3.53 2.98 -14.93
CA GLY A 49 2.23 3.32 -15.54
C GLY A 49 1.08 2.36 -15.24
N LYS A 50 1.21 1.42 -14.31
CA LYS A 50 0.13 0.50 -13.95
C LYS A 50 -0.73 1.05 -12.83
N VAL A 51 -2.03 0.89 -12.95
CA VAL A 51 -2.98 1.17 -11.86
C VAL A 51 -2.95 0.01 -10.87
N ILE A 52 -2.56 0.28 -9.62
CA ILE A 52 -2.48 -0.71 -8.54
C ILE A 52 -3.66 -0.67 -7.59
N GLY A 53 -4.54 0.29 -7.73
CA GLY A 53 -5.76 0.41 -6.94
C GLY A 53 -6.50 1.71 -7.17
N THR A 54 -7.66 1.80 -6.54
CA THR A 54 -8.54 2.96 -6.60
C THR A 54 -9.07 3.30 -5.21
N TRP A 55 -9.40 4.57 -4.99
CA TRP A 55 -10.15 4.99 -3.80
C TRP A 55 -11.55 5.45 -4.21
N SER A 56 -12.58 4.85 -3.60
CA SER A 56 -13.98 5.20 -3.79
C SER A 56 -14.75 5.01 -2.48
N ARG A 57 -15.80 5.79 -2.23
CA ARG A 57 -16.63 5.62 -1.01
C ARG A 57 -17.64 4.48 -1.13
N ASN A 58 -18.50 4.54 -2.16
CA ASN A 58 -19.61 3.59 -2.33
C ASN A 58 -19.61 2.92 -3.71
N GLU A 59 -18.91 3.49 -4.68
CA GLU A 59 -18.92 3.08 -6.07
C GLU A 59 -17.51 3.18 -6.64
N ASN A 60 -16.95 2.05 -7.07
CA ASN A 60 -15.65 2.04 -7.72
C ASN A 60 -15.82 2.39 -9.21
N ARG A 61 -15.98 3.68 -9.51
CA ARG A 61 -16.19 4.20 -10.86
C ARG A 61 -14.89 4.80 -11.40
N VAL A 62 -14.36 4.17 -12.42
CA VAL A 62 -13.17 4.64 -13.14
C VAL A 62 -13.58 4.94 -14.58
N PHE A 63 -13.45 6.20 -14.99
CA PHE A 63 -13.77 6.62 -16.35
C PHE A 63 -12.82 6.01 -17.38
N VAL A 64 -13.37 5.67 -18.54
CA VAL A 64 -12.60 5.28 -19.73
C VAL A 64 -13.19 5.96 -20.96
N ASP A 65 -12.29 6.40 -21.84
CA ASP A 65 -12.64 7.03 -23.10
C ASP A 65 -13.21 6.00 -24.11
N TYR A 66 -13.92 6.49 -25.12
CA TYR A 66 -14.52 5.69 -26.18
C TYR A 66 -13.54 4.69 -26.79
N ASP A 67 -12.37 5.15 -27.20
CA ASP A 67 -11.32 4.33 -27.84
C ASP A 67 -10.73 3.23 -26.94
N SER A 68 -10.97 3.33 -25.64
CA SER A 68 -10.53 2.36 -24.63
C SER A 68 -11.54 1.24 -24.36
N ILE A 69 -12.67 1.24 -25.05
CA ILE A 69 -13.75 0.25 -24.92
C ILE A 69 -13.82 -0.60 -26.21
N SER A 70 -14.04 -1.89 -26.05
CA SER A 70 -14.23 -2.80 -27.20
C SER A 70 -15.43 -2.38 -28.06
N PRO A 71 -15.29 -2.31 -29.40
CA PRO A 71 -16.40 -2.00 -30.31
C PRO A 71 -17.60 -2.94 -30.14
N TYR A 72 -17.36 -4.17 -29.73
CA TYR A 72 -18.43 -5.15 -29.49
C TYR A 72 -19.37 -4.74 -28.36
N VAL A 73 -18.89 -3.96 -27.36
CA VAL A 73 -19.73 -3.45 -26.27
C VAL A 73 -20.72 -2.43 -26.79
N PHE A 74 -20.28 -1.49 -27.64
CA PHE A 74 -21.16 -0.47 -28.26
C PHE A 74 -22.15 -1.11 -29.19
N GLN A 75 -21.71 -2.04 -30.05
CA GLN A 75 -22.55 -2.79 -30.96
C GLN A 75 -23.63 -3.59 -30.21
N ALA A 76 -23.27 -4.29 -29.15
CA ALA A 76 -24.22 -5.02 -28.31
C ALA A 76 -25.23 -4.09 -27.64
N LEU A 77 -24.78 -2.95 -27.12
CA LEU A 77 -25.64 -1.95 -26.45
C LEU A 77 -26.66 -1.37 -27.42
N VAL A 78 -26.18 -0.85 -28.55
CA VAL A 78 -27.07 -0.24 -29.57
C VAL A 78 -28.05 -1.29 -30.15
N ALA A 79 -27.58 -2.49 -30.51
CA ALA A 79 -28.43 -3.55 -31.04
C ALA A 79 -29.52 -3.99 -30.05
N THR A 80 -29.25 -3.94 -28.74
CA THR A 80 -30.15 -4.49 -27.72
C THR A 80 -31.11 -3.45 -27.16
N GLU A 81 -30.61 -2.27 -26.85
CA GLU A 81 -31.38 -1.25 -26.14
C GLU A 81 -32.00 -0.20 -27.09
N ASP A 82 -31.30 0.15 -28.18
CA ASP A 82 -31.73 1.26 -29.06
C ASP A 82 -31.19 1.14 -30.50
N VAL A 83 -31.78 0.26 -31.30
CA VAL A 83 -31.32 -0.05 -32.68
C VAL A 83 -31.22 1.18 -33.58
N ARG A 84 -32.01 2.23 -33.31
CA ARG A 84 -32.02 3.48 -34.06
C ARG A 84 -31.36 4.64 -33.35
N PHE A 85 -30.47 4.34 -32.44
CA PHE A 85 -29.77 5.33 -31.62
C PHE A 85 -29.15 6.48 -32.43
N TYR A 86 -28.61 6.17 -33.59
CA TYR A 86 -27.99 7.17 -34.48
C TYR A 86 -28.99 7.97 -35.33
N GLU A 87 -30.30 7.60 -35.33
CA GLU A 87 -31.33 8.21 -36.18
C GLU A 87 -32.22 9.24 -35.47
N HIS A 88 -32.11 9.38 -34.14
CA HIS A 88 -32.93 10.29 -33.35
C HIS A 88 -32.09 11.17 -32.40
N SER A 89 -32.72 12.23 -31.87
CA SER A 89 -32.07 13.17 -30.93
C SER A 89 -32.73 13.07 -29.54
N GLY A 90 -32.41 11.98 -28.82
CA GLY A 90 -32.85 11.71 -27.44
C GLY A 90 -34.22 11.00 -27.34
N ILE A 91 -35.13 11.19 -28.27
CA ILE A 91 -36.46 10.56 -28.27
C ILE A 91 -36.69 9.85 -29.59
N ASP A 92 -36.94 8.54 -29.56
CA ASP A 92 -37.39 7.77 -30.71
C ASP A 92 -38.92 7.76 -30.78
N VAL A 93 -39.49 8.71 -31.54
CA VAL A 93 -40.93 8.88 -31.70
C VAL A 93 -41.60 7.64 -32.35
N ARG A 94 -40.91 6.95 -33.27
CA ARG A 94 -41.42 5.73 -33.91
C ARG A 94 -41.48 4.55 -32.92
N ALA A 95 -40.45 4.40 -32.05
CA ALA A 95 -40.46 3.37 -31.00
C ALA A 95 -41.52 3.68 -29.94
N LEU A 96 -41.67 4.94 -29.56
CA LEU A 96 -42.69 5.39 -28.62
C LEU A 96 -44.12 5.11 -29.16
N GLY A 97 -44.41 5.47 -30.42
CA GLY A 97 -45.69 5.17 -31.07
C GLY A 97 -45.97 3.67 -31.12
N ARG A 98 -44.99 2.87 -31.51
CA ARG A 98 -45.08 1.39 -31.50
C ARG A 98 -45.35 0.84 -30.09
N ALA A 99 -44.70 1.36 -29.06
CA ALA A 99 -44.89 0.91 -27.69
C ALA A 99 -46.29 1.24 -27.15
N ILE A 100 -46.79 2.44 -27.44
CA ILE A 100 -48.17 2.87 -27.09
C ILE A 100 -49.21 1.96 -27.74
N VAL A 101 -49.08 1.69 -29.05
CA VAL A 101 -50.05 0.83 -29.80
C VAL A 101 -49.96 -0.62 -29.31
N LYS A 102 -48.77 -1.21 -29.27
CA LYS A 102 -48.61 -2.63 -28.92
C LYS A 102 -48.86 -2.96 -27.45
N ARG A 103 -48.36 -2.15 -26.52
CA ARG A 103 -48.56 -2.38 -25.09
C ARG A 103 -49.84 -1.78 -24.55
N GLY A 104 -50.21 -0.56 -25.03
CA GLY A 104 -51.39 0.14 -24.53
C GLY A 104 -52.71 -0.40 -25.11
N LEU A 105 -52.76 -0.54 -26.43
CA LEU A 105 -54.00 -0.97 -27.12
C LEU A 105 -54.09 -2.50 -27.27
N LEU A 106 -53.00 -3.18 -27.64
CA LEU A 106 -53.01 -4.61 -27.95
C LEU A 106 -52.60 -5.52 -26.80
N ARG A 107 -52.19 -4.97 -25.64
CA ARG A 107 -51.77 -5.69 -24.42
C ARG A 107 -50.67 -6.76 -24.64
N HIS A 108 -49.85 -6.61 -25.68
CA HIS A 108 -48.70 -7.47 -25.92
C HIS A 108 -47.54 -7.07 -25.00
N HIS A 109 -47.38 -7.80 -23.90
CA HIS A 109 -46.36 -7.52 -22.88
C HIS A 109 -44.91 -7.77 -23.35
N GLU A 110 -44.73 -8.53 -24.43
CA GLU A 110 -43.41 -8.86 -25.01
C GLU A 110 -42.87 -7.84 -26.01
N ALA A 111 -43.67 -6.81 -26.37
CA ALA A 111 -43.20 -5.73 -27.24
C ALA A 111 -42.08 -4.93 -26.57
N GLY A 112 -40.92 -4.82 -27.23
CA GLY A 112 -39.74 -4.12 -26.76
C GLY A 112 -39.99 -2.73 -26.17
N GLY A 113 -39.12 -2.25 -25.29
CA GLY A 113 -39.25 -0.94 -24.63
C GLY A 113 -39.24 0.23 -25.62
N GLY A 114 -39.86 1.35 -25.25
CA GLY A 114 -39.85 2.58 -26.04
C GLY A 114 -38.86 3.64 -25.48
N SER A 115 -38.02 3.30 -24.57
CA SER A 115 -37.02 4.23 -24.02
C SER A 115 -35.68 4.11 -24.76
N THR A 116 -35.07 5.26 -25.07
CA THR A 116 -33.78 5.34 -25.76
C THR A 116 -32.63 5.19 -24.74
N ILE A 117 -31.40 4.93 -25.21
CA ILE A 117 -30.18 4.89 -24.38
C ILE A 117 -30.02 6.23 -23.66
N THR A 118 -30.21 7.36 -24.33
CA THR A 118 -30.11 8.70 -23.74
C THR A 118 -31.14 8.94 -22.64
N GLN A 119 -32.40 8.44 -22.80
CA GLN A 119 -33.38 8.49 -21.71
C GLN A 119 -33.04 7.62 -20.53
N GLN A 120 -32.43 6.45 -20.77
CA GLN A 120 -31.93 5.59 -19.70
C GLN A 120 -30.76 6.27 -18.94
N LEU A 121 -29.86 6.93 -19.66
CA LEU A 121 -28.77 7.72 -19.07
C LEU A 121 -29.33 8.89 -18.24
N ALA A 122 -30.27 9.68 -18.80
CA ALA A 122 -30.93 10.77 -18.09
C ALA A 122 -31.61 10.30 -16.79
N LYS A 123 -32.25 9.14 -16.84
CA LYS A 123 -32.84 8.51 -15.64
C LYS A 123 -31.80 8.11 -14.62
N GLN A 124 -30.69 7.52 -15.03
CA GLN A 124 -29.63 7.07 -14.12
C GLN A 124 -28.92 8.25 -13.44
N LEU A 125 -28.70 9.34 -14.17
CA LEU A 125 -27.99 10.52 -13.67
C LEU A 125 -28.85 11.36 -12.72
N TYR A 126 -30.13 11.61 -13.09
CA TYR A 126 -30.94 12.67 -12.49
C TYR A 126 -32.26 12.22 -11.87
N SER A 127 -32.66 10.94 -11.98
CA SER A 127 -33.91 10.47 -11.39
C SER A 127 -33.69 9.79 -10.06
N SER A 128 -34.29 10.31 -8.98
CA SER A 128 -34.29 9.63 -7.68
C SER A 128 -35.11 8.33 -7.73
N THR A 129 -34.69 7.32 -6.99
CA THR A 129 -35.45 6.07 -6.77
C THR A 129 -36.74 6.39 -6.02
N THR A 130 -37.89 6.45 -6.72
CA THR A 130 -39.20 6.70 -6.10
C THR A 130 -40.05 5.43 -6.07
N GLU A 131 -40.69 5.18 -4.94
CA GLU A 131 -41.55 4.00 -4.69
C GLU A 131 -42.95 4.13 -5.30
N SER A 132 -43.41 5.37 -5.64
CA SER A 132 -44.77 5.63 -6.11
C SER A 132 -44.93 5.57 -7.62
N THR A 133 -45.90 4.80 -8.11
CA THR A 133 -46.24 4.65 -9.54
C THR A 133 -46.64 5.96 -10.22
N THR A 134 -47.33 6.86 -9.50
CA THR A 134 -47.75 8.18 -10.00
C THR A 134 -46.54 9.11 -10.21
N ARG A 135 -45.59 9.11 -9.30
CA ARG A 135 -44.34 9.88 -9.47
C ARG A 135 -43.49 9.37 -10.65
N ARG A 136 -43.48 8.06 -10.90
CA ARG A 136 -42.77 7.48 -12.07
C ARG A 136 -43.37 7.97 -13.40
N LEU A 137 -44.69 8.16 -13.45
CA LEU A 137 -45.35 8.67 -14.67
C LEU A 137 -44.96 10.14 -14.93
N MET A 138 -44.83 10.93 -13.88
CA MET A 138 -44.42 12.35 -13.94
C MET A 138 -42.93 12.52 -14.27
N GLN A 139 -42.09 11.55 -13.96
CA GLN A 139 -40.66 11.59 -14.26
C GLN A 139 -40.35 11.39 -15.74
N LYS A 140 -41.20 10.66 -16.49
CA LYS A 140 -40.94 10.37 -17.91
C LYS A 140 -40.81 11.62 -18.81
N PRO A 141 -41.70 12.62 -18.74
CA PRO A 141 -41.51 13.88 -19.46
C PRO A 141 -40.22 14.63 -19.11
N ILE A 142 -39.80 14.55 -17.83
CA ILE A 142 -38.56 15.18 -17.37
C ILE A 142 -37.37 14.45 -17.98
N GLU A 143 -37.31 13.10 -17.93
CA GLU A 143 -36.27 12.29 -18.58
C GLU A 143 -36.17 12.59 -20.08
N TRP A 144 -37.28 12.88 -20.76
CA TRP A 144 -37.29 13.23 -22.18
C TRP A 144 -36.63 14.60 -22.43
N VAL A 145 -36.96 15.61 -21.63
CA VAL A 145 -36.37 16.94 -21.76
C VAL A 145 -34.84 16.86 -21.50
N ILE A 146 -34.43 16.18 -20.42
CA ILE A 146 -33.00 15.99 -20.10
C ILE A 146 -32.31 15.21 -21.24
N ALA A 147 -32.93 14.16 -21.80
CA ALA A 147 -32.35 13.39 -22.89
C ALA A 147 -32.11 14.25 -24.14
N VAL A 148 -33.05 15.14 -24.48
CA VAL A 148 -32.88 16.09 -25.60
C VAL A 148 -31.74 17.09 -25.33
N GLU A 149 -31.63 17.60 -24.09
CA GLU A 149 -30.55 18.52 -23.74
C GLU A 149 -29.17 17.78 -23.74
N LEU A 150 -29.08 16.54 -23.26
CA LEU A 150 -27.85 15.74 -23.37
C LEU A 150 -27.43 15.58 -24.84
N GLU A 151 -28.34 15.26 -25.74
CA GLU A 151 -28.05 15.12 -27.21
C GLU A 151 -27.66 16.46 -27.88
N ARG A 152 -27.93 17.60 -27.26
CA ARG A 152 -27.45 18.91 -27.73
C ARG A 152 -26.00 19.20 -27.31
N HIS A 153 -25.56 18.64 -26.21
CA HIS A 153 -24.25 18.93 -25.63
C HIS A 153 -23.22 17.83 -25.90
N TYR A 154 -23.66 16.58 -26.14
CA TYR A 154 -22.79 15.42 -26.30
C TYR A 154 -23.04 14.75 -27.68
N THR A 155 -21.96 14.26 -28.25
CA THR A 155 -22.00 13.37 -29.41
C THR A 155 -22.59 12.01 -29.03
N LYS A 156 -23.00 11.23 -30.04
CA LYS A 156 -23.53 9.88 -29.84
C LYS A 156 -22.53 8.96 -29.15
N GLU A 157 -21.23 9.08 -29.47
CA GLU A 157 -20.14 8.32 -28.91
C GLU A 157 -19.92 8.68 -27.43
N GLU A 158 -19.95 9.96 -27.11
CA GLU A 158 -19.88 10.44 -25.73
C GLU A 158 -21.05 9.95 -24.87
N ILE A 159 -22.30 9.96 -25.42
CA ILE A 159 -23.47 9.44 -24.71
C ILE A 159 -23.36 7.95 -24.42
N LEU A 160 -22.88 7.14 -25.38
CA LEU A 160 -22.61 5.72 -25.16
C LEU A 160 -21.53 5.50 -24.10
N THR A 161 -20.50 6.30 -24.18
CA THR A 161 -19.38 6.26 -23.22
C THR A 161 -19.84 6.62 -21.81
N LEU A 162 -20.61 7.69 -21.65
CA LEU A 162 -21.21 8.09 -20.39
C LEU A 162 -22.11 7.01 -19.81
N TYR A 163 -22.99 6.42 -20.65
CA TYR A 163 -23.87 5.33 -20.23
C TYR A 163 -23.09 4.15 -19.64
N LEU A 164 -22.05 3.70 -20.35
CA LEU A 164 -21.23 2.57 -19.95
C LEU A 164 -20.34 2.86 -18.73
N ASN A 165 -19.89 4.10 -18.55
CA ASN A 165 -19.12 4.52 -17.37
C ASN A 165 -20.01 4.73 -16.14
N TYR A 166 -21.31 4.96 -16.32
CA TYR A 166 -22.23 5.23 -15.22
C TYR A 166 -22.96 3.98 -14.71
N PHE A 167 -23.17 2.96 -15.56
CA PHE A 167 -23.99 1.80 -15.22
C PHE A 167 -23.39 0.96 -14.09
N ASP A 168 -24.23 0.59 -13.09
CA ASP A 168 -23.84 -0.29 -11.98
C ASP A 168 -24.07 -1.77 -12.35
N PHE A 169 -22.97 -2.51 -12.53
CA PHE A 169 -22.95 -3.95 -12.83
C PHE A 169 -22.97 -4.82 -11.57
N LEU A 170 -23.22 -4.25 -10.37
CA LEU A 170 -23.13 -4.91 -9.07
C LEU A 170 -21.70 -5.35 -8.66
N HIS A 171 -21.60 -5.98 -7.48
CA HIS A 171 -20.31 -6.43 -6.94
C HIS A 171 -19.25 -5.32 -6.86
N ASN A 172 -19.67 -4.08 -6.59
CA ASN A 172 -18.84 -2.87 -6.58
C ASN A 172 -18.23 -2.53 -7.95
N ALA A 173 -18.82 -3.05 -9.03
CA ALA A 173 -18.40 -2.82 -10.41
C ALA A 173 -19.27 -1.74 -11.07
N VAL A 174 -18.98 -0.47 -10.77
CA VAL A 174 -19.63 0.66 -11.42
C VAL A 174 -18.81 1.13 -12.62
N GLY A 175 -19.44 1.12 -13.77
CA GLY A 175 -18.81 1.39 -15.06
C GLY A 175 -18.16 0.18 -15.72
N ILE A 176 -18.02 0.28 -17.03
CA ILE A 176 -17.55 -0.83 -17.90
C ILE A 176 -16.11 -1.28 -17.57
N LYS A 177 -15.22 -0.36 -17.13
CA LYS A 177 -13.85 -0.71 -16.77
C LYS A 177 -13.80 -1.64 -15.58
N THR A 178 -14.52 -1.26 -14.54
CA THR A 178 -14.58 -2.05 -13.31
C THR A 178 -15.32 -3.38 -13.55
N ALA A 179 -16.38 -3.35 -14.37
CA ALA A 179 -17.10 -4.57 -14.74
C ALA A 179 -16.23 -5.56 -15.54
N ALA A 180 -15.47 -5.09 -16.53
CA ALA A 180 -14.53 -5.93 -17.28
C ALA A 180 -13.48 -6.57 -16.37
N GLN A 181 -12.97 -5.81 -15.41
CA GLN A 181 -11.99 -6.30 -14.46
C GLN A 181 -12.58 -7.29 -13.44
N VAL A 182 -13.75 -6.97 -12.86
CA VAL A 182 -14.41 -7.81 -11.85
C VAL A 182 -14.88 -9.15 -12.44
N TYR A 183 -15.52 -9.14 -13.60
CA TYR A 183 -16.11 -10.36 -14.17
C TYR A 183 -15.17 -11.18 -15.04
N PHE A 184 -14.18 -10.53 -15.69
CA PHE A 184 -13.32 -11.18 -16.69
C PHE A 184 -11.82 -10.98 -16.46
N ASN A 185 -11.43 -10.13 -15.51
CA ASN A 185 -10.02 -9.75 -15.25
C ASN A 185 -9.32 -9.20 -16.52
N LYS A 186 -10.03 -8.37 -17.29
CA LYS A 186 -9.58 -7.79 -18.56
C LYS A 186 -9.73 -6.28 -18.59
N GLN A 187 -9.01 -5.62 -19.51
CA GLN A 187 -9.31 -4.23 -19.87
C GLN A 187 -10.58 -4.19 -20.73
N PRO A 188 -11.35 -3.09 -20.70
CA PRO A 188 -12.57 -2.96 -21.51
C PRO A 188 -12.34 -3.14 -23.01
N ARG A 189 -11.17 -2.75 -23.52
CA ARG A 189 -10.79 -2.90 -24.93
C ARG A 189 -10.63 -4.37 -25.34
N ASP A 190 -10.28 -5.25 -24.40
CA ASP A 190 -9.97 -6.66 -24.65
C ASP A 190 -11.19 -7.57 -24.50
N LEU A 191 -12.37 -7.00 -24.27
CA LEU A 191 -13.61 -7.76 -24.15
C LEU A 191 -13.99 -8.39 -25.50
N THR A 192 -14.25 -9.68 -25.47
CA THR A 192 -14.75 -10.47 -26.62
C THR A 192 -16.23 -10.23 -26.84
N ILE A 193 -16.76 -10.68 -27.99
CA ILE A 193 -18.20 -10.59 -28.35
C ILE A 193 -19.06 -11.22 -27.23
N THR A 194 -18.72 -12.40 -26.73
CA THR A 194 -19.50 -13.09 -25.70
C THR A 194 -19.44 -12.40 -24.34
N GLU A 195 -18.29 -11.83 -23.97
CA GLU A 195 -18.13 -11.07 -22.73
C GLU A 195 -18.87 -9.72 -22.79
N ALA A 196 -18.77 -9.02 -23.92
CA ALA A 196 -19.53 -7.79 -24.18
C ALA A 196 -21.03 -8.07 -24.11
N ALA A 197 -21.53 -9.11 -24.82
CA ALA A 197 -22.94 -9.49 -24.79
C ALA A 197 -23.40 -9.90 -23.38
N THR A 198 -22.54 -10.47 -22.57
CA THR A 198 -22.84 -10.83 -21.16
C THR A 198 -23.07 -9.57 -20.33
N LEU A 199 -22.14 -8.59 -20.36
CA LEU A 199 -22.28 -7.34 -19.63
C LEU A 199 -23.48 -6.53 -20.09
N ILE A 200 -23.70 -6.40 -21.39
CA ILE A 200 -24.87 -5.69 -21.92
C ILE A 200 -26.18 -6.42 -21.57
N GLY A 201 -26.14 -7.75 -21.50
CA GLY A 201 -27.29 -8.53 -21.02
C GLY A 201 -27.68 -8.16 -19.57
N MET A 202 -26.74 -7.84 -18.72
CA MET A 202 -26.98 -7.38 -17.34
C MET A 202 -27.66 -6.00 -17.30
N CYS A 203 -27.47 -5.14 -18.31
CA CYS A 203 -28.05 -3.78 -18.31
C CYS A 203 -29.57 -3.77 -18.16
N LYS A 204 -30.28 -4.82 -18.52
CA LYS A 204 -31.73 -4.94 -18.34
C LYS A 204 -32.13 -5.07 -16.86
N ASN A 205 -31.44 -5.88 -16.08
CA ASN A 205 -31.63 -6.08 -14.66
C ASN A 205 -30.42 -6.83 -14.09
N PRO A 206 -29.42 -6.10 -13.53
CA PRO A 206 -28.15 -6.70 -13.09
C PRO A 206 -28.31 -7.76 -11.99
N SER A 207 -29.30 -7.61 -11.11
CA SER A 207 -29.56 -8.59 -10.04
C SER A 207 -30.15 -9.88 -10.58
N TYR A 208 -31.05 -9.79 -11.55
CA TYR A 208 -31.75 -10.94 -12.12
C TYR A 208 -30.88 -11.71 -13.12
N PHE A 209 -30.03 -11.02 -13.88
CA PHE A 209 -29.13 -11.59 -14.89
C PHE A 209 -27.68 -11.60 -14.40
N ASN A 210 -27.46 -11.86 -13.10
CA ASN A 210 -26.15 -11.87 -12.50
C ASN A 210 -25.36 -13.13 -12.91
N PRO A 211 -24.21 -12.99 -13.60
CA PRO A 211 -23.46 -14.16 -14.09
C PRO A 211 -22.87 -15.04 -13.00
N VAL A 212 -22.68 -14.52 -11.78
CA VAL A 212 -22.14 -15.25 -10.63
C VAL A 212 -23.23 -15.98 -9.87
N ARG A 213 -24.40 -15.34 -9.68
CA ARG A 213 -25.50 -15.91 -8.89
C ARG A 213 -26.50 -16.71 -9.72
N GLU A 214 -26.73 -16.29 -10.97
CA GLU A 214 -27.75 -16.84 -11.87
C GLU A 214 -27.15 -17.10 -13.27
N PRO A 215 -26.13 -17.98 -13.38
CA PRO A 215 -25.34 -18.16 -14.60
C PRO A 215 -26.21 -18.59 -15.81
N GLU A 216 -27.20 -19.47 -15.61
CA GLU A 216 -28.06 -19.94 -16.71
C GLU A 216 -28.93 -18.81 -17.24
N ARG A 217 -29.58 -18.03 -16.37
CA ARG A 217 -30.37 -16.86 -16.80
C ARG A 217 -29.51 -15.81 -17.49
N CYS A 218 -28.30 -15.62 -17.01
CA CYS A 218 -27.36 -14.71 -17.65
C CYS A 218 -26.95 -15.20 -19.04
N ARG A 219 -26.72 -16.51 -19.21
CA ARG A 219 -26.39 -17.13 -20.49
C ARG A 219 -27.56 -16.98 -21.49
N GLU A 220 -28.77 -17.25 -21.06
CA GLU A 220 -29.97 -17.03 -21.89
C GLU A 220 -30.08 -15.56 -22.32
N ARG A 221 -29.90 -14.63 -21.40
CA ARG A 221 -29.93 -13.19 -21.70
C ARG A 221 -28.80 -12.76 -22.64
N ARG A 222 -27.59 -13.27 -22.48
CA ARG A 222 -26.46 -13.09 -23.41
C ARG A 222 -26.85 -13.52 -24.82
N ASN A 223 -27.47 -14.68 -24.96
CA ASN A 223 -27.90 -15.20 -26.25
C ASN A 223 -28.99 -14.32 -26.91
N VAL A 224 -29.84 -13.69 -26.10
CA VAL A 224 -30.77 -12.65 -26.61
C VAL A 224 -30.02 -11.46 -27.17
N VAL A 225 -28.96 -10.98 -26.48
CA VAL A 225 -28.10 -9.89 -26.96
C VAL A 225 -27.44 -10.26 -28.29
N LEU A 226 -26.81 -11.46 -28.35
CA LEU A 226 -26.18 -11.97 -29.57
C LEU A 226 -27.20 -12.03 -30.75
N HIS A 227 -28.43 -12.44 -30.47
CA HIS A 227 -29.48 -12.45 -31.51
C HIS A 227 -29.86 -11.04 -31.97
N GLN A 228 -29.85 -10.04 -31.09
CA GLN A 228 -30.07 -8.65 -31.51
C GLN A 228 -28.88 -8.12 -32.33
N MET A 229 -27.65 -8.49 -31.99
CA MET A 229 -26.45 -8.14 -32.77
C MET A 229 -26.50 -8.77 -34.18
N LEU A 230 -26.97 -10.02 -34.32
CA LEU A 230 -27.20 -10.66 -35.60
C LEU A 230 -28.26 -9.88 -36.42
N LYS A 231 -29.40 -9.56 -35.81
CA LYS A 231 -30.47 -8.79 -36.47
C LYS A 231 -30.02 -7.40 -36.93
N ALA A 232 -29.12 -6.76 -36.17
CA ALA A 232 -28.56 -5.47 -36.51
C ALA A 232 -27.40 -5.55 -37.52
N GLY A 233 -26.98 -6.76 -37.93
CA GLY A 233 -25.92 -7.00 -38.90
C GLY A 233 -24.49 -6.80 -38.35
N TYR A 234 -24.31 -6.78 -37.02
CA TYR A 234 -23.00 -6.66 -36.40
C TYR A 234 -22.22 -7.98 -36.31
N ILE A 235 -22.93 -9.11 -36.35
CA ILE A 235 -22.34 -10.46 -36.43
C ILE A 235 -23.06 -11.29 -37.48
N THR A 236 -22.36 -12.30 -38.00
CA THR A 236 -22.89 -13.25 -38.98
C THR A 236 -23.65 -14.41 -38.31
N ASP A 237 -24.45 -15.18 -39.12
CA ASP A 237 -25.11 -16.39 -38.62
C ASP A 237 -24.15 -17.42 -38.08
N ALA A 238 -22.97 -17.57 -38.68
CA ALA A 238 -21.93 -18.49 -38.24
C ALA A 238 -21.36 -18.07 -36.87
N GLU A 239 -21.04 -16.80 -36.68
CA GLU A 239 -20.57 -16.25 -35.40
C GLU A 239 -21.64 -16.33 -34.29
N TYR A 240 -22.91 -16.08 -34.66
CA TYR A 240 -24.01 -16.25 -33.72
C TYR A 240 -24.14 -17.68 -33.23
N ALA A 241 -24.13 -18.68 -34.14
CA ALA A 241 -24.19 -20.09 -33.77
C ALA A 241 -23.02 -20.50 -32.87
N GLU A 242 -21.79 -20.11 -33.24
CA GLU A 242 -20.59 -20.40 -32.46
C GLU A 242 -20.67 -19.80 -31.05
N HIS A 243 -21.04 -18.51 -30.94
CA HIS A 243 -21.00 -17.79 -29.68
C HIS A 243 -22.14 -18.17 -28.73
N CYS A 244 -23.31 -18.63 -29.23
CA CYS A 244 -24.40 -19.09 -28.39
C CYS A 244 -24.07 -20.37 -27.63
N GLU A 245 -23.25 -21.26 -28.21
CA GLU A 245 -22.85 -22.52 -27.57
C GLU A 245 -21.79 -22.35 -26.51
N LYS A 246 -20.98 -21.30 -26.59
CA LYS A 246 -19.89 -21.04 -25.61
C LYS A 246 -20.43 -20.89 -24.18
N PRO A 247 -19.80 -21.55 -23.19
CA PRO A 247 -20.17 -21.34 -21.79
C PRO A 247 -19.84 -19.92 -21.35
N LEU A 248 -20.37 -19.49 -20.18
CA LEU A 248 -19.93 -18.27 -19.53
C LEU A 248 -18.50 -18.49 -18.97
N ALA A 249 -17.50 -17.87 -19.59
CA ALA A 249 -16.11 -17.95 -19.15
C ALA A 249 -15.80 -16.79 -18.21
N LEU A 250 -16.25 -16.89 -16.94
CA LEU A 250 -15.97 -15.90 -15.92
C LEU A 250 -14.58 -16.10 -15.32
N ASN A 251 -13.87 -15.00 -15.10
CA ASN A 251 -12.70 -14.92 -14.24
C ASN A 251 -13.01 -13.90 -13.13
N PHE A 252 -13.96 -14.28 -12.27
CA PHE A 252 -14.57 -13.38 -11.32
C PHE A 252 -13.61 -13.07 -10.15
N HIS A 253 -13.31 -11.79 -9.97
CA HIS A 253 -12.54 -11.27 -8.83
C HIS A 253 -13.29 -10.08 -8.23
N ARG A 254 -13.64 -10.19 -6.96
CA ARG A 254 -14.24 -9.04 -6.26
C ARG A 254 -13.13 -8.01 -6.02
N VAL A 255 -13.25 -6.83 -6.62
CA VAL A 255 -12.31 -5.73 -6.38
C VAL A 255 -12.70 -5.03 -5.10
N ASP A 256 -11.96 -5.28 -4.02
CA ASP A 256 -12.03 -4.52 -2.77
C ASP A 256 -10.79 -3.59 -2.69
N HIS A 257 -10.92 -2.48 -1.96
CA HIS A 257 -9.78 -1.60 -1.64
C HIS A 257 -8.66 -2.34 -0.86
N LYS A 258 -8.97 -3.49 -0.27
CA LYS A 258 -8.02 -4.35 0.45
C LYS A 258 -7.24 -5.30 -0.47
N ASP A 259 -7.79 -5.61 -1.64
CA ASP A 259 -7.20 -6.54 -2.59
C ASP A 259 -6.25 -5.83 -3.55
N GLY A 260 -5.31 -6.60 -4.12
CA GLY A 260 -4.36 -6.09 -5.10
C GLY A 260 -3.00 -5.72 -4.51
N GLN A 261 -2.13 -5.28 -5.40
CA GLN A 261 -0.72 -4.97 -5.11
C GLN A 261 -0.58 -3.73 -4.22
N ALA A 262 0.41 -3.70 -3.35
CA ALA A 262 0.76 -2.58 -2.47
C ALA A 262 -0.40 -2.09 -1.56
N ALA A 263 -1.24 -2.98 -1.03
CA ALA A 263 -2.39 -2.61 -0.22
C ALA A 263 -2.03 -1.73 1.00
N TYR A 264 -0.93 -2.03 1.67
CA TYR A 264 -0.43 -1.21 2.79
C TYR A 264 -0.06 0.21 2.36
N LEU A 265 0.63 0.37 1.22
CA LEU A 265 0.96 1.68 0.68
C LEU A 265 -0.29 2.49 0.33
N ARG A 266 -1.27 1.86 -0.34
CA ARG A 266 -2.52 2.53 -0.73
C ARG A 266 -3.26 3.07 0.48
N GLU A 267 -3.33 2.28 1.56
CA GLU A 267 -3.98 2.71 2.79
C GLU A 267 -3.15 3.74 3.56
N TYR A 268 -1.82 3.62 3.55
CA TYR A 268 -0.93 4.63 4.10
C TYR A 268 -1.10 5.98 3.39
N LEU A 269 -1.09 6.00 2.05
CA LEU A 269 -1.32 7.20 1.25
C LEU A 269 -2.70 7.81 1.53
N ARG A 270 -3.76 6.98 1.56
CA ARG A 270 -5.11 7.43 1.91
C ARG A 270 -5.13 8.18 3.24
N ARG A 271 -4.52 7.57 4.25
CA ARG A 271 -4.48 8.14 5.60
C ARG A 271 -3.73 9.45 5.66
N ILE A 272 -2.54 9.54 5.05
CA ILE A 272 -1.72 10.75 5.13
C ILE A 272 -2.27 11.88 4.27
N MET A 273 -2.78 11.60 3.07
CA MET A 273 -3.34 12.63 2.19
C MET A 273 -4.60 13.27 2.77
N MET A 274 -5.43 12.48 3.46
CA MET A 274 -6.67 12.95 4.10
C MET A 274 -6.47 13.42 5.56
N ALA A 275 -5.25 13.39 6.08
CA ALA A 275 -4.99 13.82 7.44
C ALA A 275 -5.44 15.28 7.67
N LYS A 276 -6.05 15.52 8.80
CA LYS A 276 -6.41 16.88 9.26
C LYS A 276 -5.25 17.50 10.03
N GLU A 277 -5.28 18.80 10.20
CA GLU A 277 -4.33 19.50 11.07
C GLU A 277 -4.39 18.91 12.48
N PRO A 278 -3.26 18.46 13.04
CA PRO A 278 -3.25 17.83 14.34
C PRO A 278 -3.63 18.81 15.46
N ASN A 279 -4.69 18.50 16.19
CA ASN A 279 -5.09 19.25 17.38
C ASN A 279 -4.81 18.39 18.62
N LYS A 280 -4.06 18.94 19.59
CA LYS A 280 -3.67 18.23 20.81
C LYS A 280 -4.86 17.66 21.60
N ALA A 281 -6.04 18.31 21.51
CA ALA A 281 -7.26 17.86 22.17
C ALA A 281 -7.79 16.51 21.61
N ASP A 282 -7.46 16.16 20.37
CA ASP A 282 -7.90 14.92 19.71
C ASP A 282 -7.06 13.70 20.13
N TYR A 283 -5.95 13.94 20.83
CA TYR A 283 -5.01 12.89 21.23
C TYR A 283 -5.11 12.61 22.72
N ARG A 284 -5.20 11.34 23.08
CA ARG A 284 -5.18 10.88 24.47
C ARG A 284 -3.78 11.10 25.09
N ALA A 285 -3.70 11.11 26.42
CA ALA A 285 -2.43 11.34 27.13
C ALA A 285 -1.29 10.38 26.73
N TRP A 286 -1.62 9.14 26.35
CA TRP A 286 -0.63 8.15 25.89
C TRP A 286 -0.24 8.30 24.41
N GLN A 287 -0.92 9.16 23.63
CA GLN A 287 -0.68 9.39 22.20
C GLN A 287 0.19 10.61 21.92
N GLN A 288 0.91 11.14 22.91
CA GLN A 288 1.73 12.35 22.73
C GLN A 288 2.82 12.18 21.67
N GLN A 289 3.41 10.99 21.56
CA GLN A 289 4.37 10.70 20.50
C GLN A 289 3.72 10.75 19.10
N GLN A 290 2.50 10.24 18.98
CA GLN A 290 1.75 10.29 17.73
C GLN A 290 1.41 11.74 17.36
N TYR A 291 0.95 12.54 18.33
CA TYR A 291 0.70 13.97 18.13
C TYR A 291 1.94 14.70 17.62
N TYR A 292 3.10 14.46 18.23
CA TYR A 292 4.36 15.06 17.79
C TYR A 292 4.72 14.64 16.37
N ALA A 293 4.66 13.36 16.05
CA ALA A 293 4.97 12.84 14.72
C ALA A 293 4.00 13.40 13.65
N ASP A 294 2.71 13.46 13.95
CA ASP A 294 1.70 13.99 13.03
C ASP A 294 1.88 15.49 12.83
N SER A 295 2.22 16.25 13.90
CA SER A 295 2.50 17.70 13.82
C SER A 295 3.76 17.98 12.99
N LEU A 296 4.80 17.18 13.16
CA LEU A 296 6.02 17.29 12.36
C LEU A 296 5.76 16.95 10.89
N ALA A 297 4.99 15.89 10.64
CA ALA A 297 4.59 15.50 9.28
C ALA A 297 3.71 16.58 8.63
N TRP A 298 2.74 17.12 9.36
CA TRP A 298 1.91 18.23 8.88
C TRP A 298 2.75 19.45 8.48
N ALA A 299 3.75 19.81 9.28
CA ALA A 299 4.59 20.97 9.02
C ALA A 299 5.61 20.75 7.88
N LYS A 300 6.19 19.54 7.77
CA LYS A 300 7.34 19.29 6.90
C LYS A 300 7.05 18.43 5.67
N ASP A 301 5.98 17.61 5.68
CA ASP A 301 5.64 16.76 4.54
C ASP A 301 4.51 17.37 3.71
N PRO A 302 4.76 17.82 2.47
CA PRO A 302 3.73 18.42 1.63
C PRO A 302 2.61 17.44 1.23
N LEU A 303 2.86 16.12 1.27
CA LEU A 303 1.85 15.11 0.99
C LEU A 303 0.93 14.86 2.21
N TYR A 304 1.42 15.11 3.43
CA TYR A 304 0.64 14.92 4.65
C TYR A 304 -0.43 16.01 4.79
N GLY A 305 -1.70 15.61 4.78
CA GLY A 305 -2.86 16.51 4.79
C GLY A 305 -3.11 17.21 3.46
N TRP A 306 -2.57 16.70 2.35
CA TRP A 306 -2.64 17.35 1.05
C TRP A 306 -4.07 17.72 0.66
N CYS A 307 -5.04 16.84 0.86
CA CYS A 307 -6.46 17.11 0.55
C CYS A 307 -7.04 18.29 1.35
N ASN A 308 -6.63 18.45 2.60
CA ASN A 308 -7.13 19.50 3.50
C ASN A 308 -6.34 20.81 3.39
N LYS A 309 -5.15 20.80 2.79
CA LYS A 309 -4.31 21.97 2.54
C LYS A 309 -4.54 22.62 1.18
N ASN A 310 -5.12 21.87 0.24
CA ASN A 310 -5.31 22.31 -1.13
C ASN A 310 -6.79 22.35 -1.48
N PHE A 311 -7.18 23.39 -2.25
CA PHE A 311 -8.57 23.66 -2.56
C PHE A 311 -8.77 23.72 -4.08
N LYS A 312 -9.92 23.26 -4.52
CA LYS A 312 -10.38 23.35 -5.91
C LYS A 312 -10.77 24.81 -6.23
N LYS A 313 -11.01 25.09 -7.50
CA LYS A 313 -11.44 26.43 -7.96
C LYS A 313 -12.74 26.93 -7.31
N ASP A 314 -13.61 26.01 -6.90
CA ASP A 314 -14.87 26.30 -6.19
C ASP A 314 -14.68 26.58 -4.68
N GLY A 315 -13.45 26.54 -4.17
CA GLY A 315 -13.12 26.74 -2.76
C GLY A 315 -13.34 25.52 -1.87
N THR A 316 -13.73 24.36 -2.42
CA THR A 316 -13.85 23.11 -1.66
C THR A 316 -12.51 22.35 -1.60
N PRO A 317 -12.22 21.64 -0.49
CA PRO A 317 -11.02 20.79 -0.41
C PRO A 317 -11.11 19.62 -1.37
N TYR A 318 -9.94 19.09 -1.78
CA TYR A 318 -9.90 17.86 -2.56
C TYR A 318 -10.36 16.64 -1.75
N ASP A 319 -11.07 15.72 -2.41
CA ASP A 319 -11.50 14.45 -1.83
C ASP A 319 -11.08 13.28 -2.74
N ILE A 320 -10.14 12.45 -2.25
CA ILE A 320 -9.63 11.30 -3.01
C ILE A 320 -10.70 10.28 -3.40
N TYR A 321 -11.87 10.33 -2.81
CA TYR A 321 -12.94 9.36 -3.09
C TYR A 321 -13.87 9.76 -4.23
N VAL A 322 -13.90 11.05 -4.60
CA VAL A 322 -14.90 11.57 -5.54
C VAL A 322 -14.32 12.46 -6.65
N ASP A 323 -13.10 12.99 -6.49
CA ASP A 323 -12.54 13.98 -7.43
C ASP A 323 -11.72 13.35 -8.57
N GLY A 324 -11.70 12.02 -8.69
CA GLY A 324 -11.07 11.33 -9.83
C GLY A 324 -9.56 11.55 -9.98
N LEU A 325 -8.87 11.81 -8.88
CA LEU A 325 -7.44 12.13 -8.91
C LEU A 325 -6.60 10.97 -9.45
N LYS A 326 -5.58 11.29 -10.22
CA LYS A 326 -4.55 10.35 -10.65
C LYS A 326 -3.30 10.58 -9.81
N VAL A 327 -3.03 9.68 -8.85
CA VAL A 327 -1.90 9.78 -7.92
C VAL A 327 -0.75 8.92 -8.46
N TYR A 328 0.28 9.57 -8.99
CA TYR A 328 1.47 8.91 -9.55
C TYR A 328 2.47 8.63 -8.44
N THR A 329 2.67 7.36 -8.15
CA THR A 329 3.58 6.91 -7.09
C THR A 329 4.98 6.62 -7.63
N THR A 330 5.96 6.54 -6.73
CA THR A 330 7.34 6.16 -7.03
C THR A 330 7.55 4.66 -7.15
N ILE A 331 6.55 3.85 -6.74
CA ILE A 331 6.61 2.38 -6.74
C ILE A 331 6.73 1.85 -8.18
N ASP A 332 7.64 0.91 -8.40
CA ASP A 332 7.65 0.08 -9.61
C ASP A 332 6.86 -1.21 -9.35
N SER A 333 5.86 -1.49 -10.20
CA SER A 333 4.94 -2.63 -9.98
C SER A 333 5.63 -3.98 -9.93
N ARG A 334 6.75 -4.14 -10.68
CA ARG A 334 7.55 -5.37 -10.73
C ARG A 334 8.35 -5.53 -9.44
N MET A 335 9.03 -4.45 -9.00
CA MET A 335 9.81 -4.44 -7.76
C MET A 335 8.90 -4.67 -6.55
N GLN A 336 7.71 -4.05 -6.53
CA GLN A 336 6.70 -4.28 -5.50
C GLN A 336 6.30 -5.76 -5.42
N ARG A 337 5.96 -6.37 -6.57
CA ARG A 337 5.62 -7.79 -6.62
C ARG A 337 6.76 -8.67 -6.13
N TYR A 338 8.01 -8.38 -6.52
CA TYR A 338 9.17 -9.16 -6.08
C TYR A 338 9.41 -9.06 -4.58
N ALA A 339 9.14 -7.90 -3.98
CA ALA A 339 9.22 -7.69 -2.53
C ALA A 339 8.12 -8.48 -1.79
N GLU A 340 6.86 -8.39 -2.24
CA GLU A 340 5.74 -9.15 -1.67
C GLU A 340 5.97 -10.67 -1.76
N GLU A 341 6.43 -11.16 -2.92
CA GLU A 341 6.76 -12.57 -3.13
C GLU A 341 7.94 -13.03 -2.25
N ALA A 342 8.97 -12.19 -2.06
CA ALA A 342 10.10 -12.49 -1.20
C ALA A 342 9.70 -12.58 0.27
N VAL A 343 8.89 -11.65 0.75
CA VAL A 343 8.35 -11.64 2.11
C VAL A 343 7.43 -12.86 2.32
N ARG A 344 6.44 -13.07 1.46
CA ARG A 344 5.51 -14.20 1.57
C ARG A 344 6.24 -15.54 1.50
N GLY A 345 7.17 -15.69 0.55
CA GLY A 345 7.92 -16.93 0.35
C GLY A 345 8.81 -17.28 1.54
N HIS A 346 9.54 -16.31 2.07
CA HIS A 346 10.46 -16.57 3.17
C HIS A 346 9.76 -16.55 4.54
N VAL A 347 9.01 -15.53 4.87
CA VAL A 347 8.36 -15.41 6.18
C VAL A 347 7.15 -16.32 6.27
N GLY A 348 6.24 -16.25 5.30
CA GLY A 348 4.98 -17.00 5.33
C GLY A 348 5.16 -18.50 5.12
N LEU A 349 5.84 -18.89 4.04
CA LEU A 349 5.90 -20.32 3.66
C LEU A 349 7.05 -21.08 4.32
N TYR A 350 8.10 -20.40 4.79
CA TYR A 350 9.25 -21.07 5.38
C TYR A 350 9.40 -20.75 6.88
N LEU A 351 9.64 -19.47 7.29
CA LEU A 351 9.92 -19.14 8.68
C LEU A 351 8.74 -19.46 9.62
N GLN A 352 7.50 -19.23 9.16
CA GLN A 352 6.31 -19.53 9.95
C GLN A 352 6.27 -21.00 10.36
N LYS A 353 6.54 -21.92 9.40
CA LYS A 353 6.62 -23.36 9.70
C LYS A 353 7.74 -23.72 10.67
N GLN A 354 8.89 -23.04 10.56
CA GLN A 354 9.99 -23.26 11.49
C GLN A 354 9.64 -22.75 12.90
N PHE A 355 8.96 -21.62 13.00
CA PHE A 355 8.51 -21.04 14.26
C PHE A 355 7.48 -21.95 14.95
N GLU A 356 6.50 -22.43 14.23
CA GLU A 356 5.49 -23.39 14.73
C GLU A 356 6.17 -24.68 15.19
N LYS A 357 7.09 -25.24 14.40
CA LYS A 357 7.83 -26.45 14.77
C LYS A 357 8.69 -26.27 16.02
N GLU A 358 9.40 -25.13 16.13
CA GLU A 358 10.28 -24.84 17.28
C GLU A 358 9.49 -24.65 18.58
N ARG A 359 8.25 -24.12 18.46
CA ARG A 359 7.39 -23.79 19.58
C ARG A 359 6.27 -24.80 19.86
N ALA A 360 6.10 -25.82 19.02
CA ALA A 360 4.98 -26.77 19.10
C ALA A 360 4.80 -27.43 20.46
N SER A 361 5.88 -27.65 21.20
CA SER A 361 5.86 -28.26 22.55
C SER A 361 5.67 -27.24 23.68
N SER A 362 5.62 -25.94 23.37
CA SER A 362 5.48 -24.90 24.40
C SER A 362 4.01 -24.77 24.84
N PRO A 363 3.67 -24.92 26.12
CA PRO A 363 2.28 -24.71 26.61
C PRO A 363 1.84 -23.24 26.45
N ASN A 364 2.81 -22.33 26.34
CA ASN A 364 2.57 -20.90 26.18
C ASN A 364 2.51 -20.45 24.70
N PHE A 365 2.56 -21.37 23.73
CA PHE A 365 2.54 -21.03 22.31
C PHE A 365 1.44 -20.00 21.97
N PRO A 366 1.74 -18.92 21.20
CA PRO A 366 3.01 -18.60 20.50
C PRO A 366 4.04 -17.82 21.36
N TYR A 367 3.75 -17.54 22.60
CA TYR A 367 4.60 -16.76 23.50
C TYR A 367 5.86 -17.51 23.91
N ALA A 368 6.89 -16.75 24.30
CA ALA A 368 8.13 -17.29 24.83
C ALA A 368 7.91 -18.10 26.10
N SER A 369 8.67 -19.16 26.28
CA SER A 369 8.61 -20.03 27.47
C SER A 369 9.03 -19.32 28.76
N SER A 370 9.74 -18.18 28.66
CA SER A 370 10.12 -17.33 29.79
C SER A 370 8.94 -16.56 30.40
N LEU A 371 7.81 -16.41 29.67
CA LEU A 371 6.61 -15.79 30.23
C LEU A 371 5.87 -16.75 31.16
N SER A 372 5.38 -16.22 32.27
CA SER A 372 4.46 -16.98 33.12
C SER A 372 3.09 -17.17 32.44
N SER A 373 2.39 -18.27 32.75
CA SER A 373 1.04 -18.50 32.24
C SER A 373 0.05 -17.37 32.61
N ALA A 374 0.30 -16.70 33.75
CA ALA A 374 -0.48 -15.53 34.16
C ALA A 374 -0.26 -14.32 33.24
N ASP A 375 0.98 -14.08 32.78
CA ASP A 375 1.29 -13.00 31.85
C ASP A 375 0.68 -13.27 30.48
N VAL A 376 0.77 -14.50 29.99
CA VAL A 376 0.13 -14.92 28.75
C VAL A 376 -1.39 -14.71 28.82
N LYS A 377 -2.03 -15.12 29.92
CA LYS A 377 -3.47 -14.91 30.13
C LYS A 377 -3.82 -13.42 30.12
N ARG A 378 -3.01 -12.56 30.78
CA ARG A 378 -3.21 -11.11 30.77
C ARG A 378 -3.07 -10.51 29.37
N SER A 379 -2.07 -10.95 28.58
CA SER A 379 -1.88 -10.48 27.20
C SER A 379 -3.06 -10.86 26.31
N LEU A 380 -3.54 -12.10 26.38
CA LEU A 380 -4.71 -12.57 25.64
C LEU A 380 -5.99 -11.83 26.06
N GLN A 381 -6.14 -11.53 27.34
CA GLN A 381 -7.29 -10.78 27.85
C GLN A 381 -7.31 -9.34 27.34
N ARG A 382 -6.14 -8.67 27.29
CA ARG A 382 -6.02 -7.34 26.68
C ARG A 382 -6.37 -7.39 25.19
N ALA A 383 -5.88 -8.39 24.45
CA ALA A 383 -6.20 -8.58 23.05
C ALA A 383 -7.70 -8.82 22.82
N MET A 384 -8.35 -9.63 23.70
CA MET A 384 -9.81 -9.83 23.69
C MET A 384 -10.55 -8.50 23.82
N GLN A 385 -10.16 -7.63 24.77
CA GLN A 385 -10.78 -6.33 25.01
C GLN A 385 -10.66 -5.36 23.83
N GLN A 386 -9.68 -5.57 22.94
CA GLN A 386 -9.46 -4.75 21.74
C GLN A 386 -10.31 -5.24 20.54
N THR A 387 -10.97 -6.38 20.62
CA THR A 387 -11.79 -6.92 19.53
C THR A 387 -13.12 -6.19 19.38
N ASP A 388 -13.63 -6.13 18.15
CA ASP A 388 -14.96 -5.60 17.87
C ASP A 388 -16.06 -6.42 18.56
N ARG A 389 -15.91 -7.75 18.65
CA ARG A 389 -16.83 -8.61 19.38
C ARG A 389 -16.98 -8.15 20.84
N TYR A 390 -15.87 -7.90 21.54
CA TYR A 390 -15.90 -7.41 22.93
C TYR A 390 -16.61 -6.05 23.02
N ARG A 391 -16.25 -5.11 22.14
CA ARG A 391 -16.83 -3.77 22.10
C ARG A 391 -18.34 -3.80 21.87
N LEU A 392 -18.79 -4.58 20.89
CA LEU A 392 -20.22 -4.73 20.58
C LEU A 392 -21.00 -5.38 21.71
N MET A 393 -20.46 -6.41 22.33
CA MET A 393 -21.11 -7.05 23.50
C MET A 393 -21.20 -6.09 24.68
N LYS A 394 -20.16 -5.29 24.95
CA LYS A 394 -20.20 -4.26 26.00
C LYS A 394 -21.22 -3.16 25.69
N GLN A 395 -21.32 -2.71 24.45
CA GLN A 395 -22.35 -1.74 24.02
C GLN A 395 -23.76 -2.30 24.15
N ALA A 396 -23.93 -3.60 23.95
CA ALA A 396 -25.21 -4.30 24.17
C ALA A 396 -25.52 -4.56 25.64
N GLY A 397 -24.65 -4.16 26.58
CA GLY A 397 -24.87 -4.30 28.03
C GLY A 397 -24.50 -5.68 28.61
N ALA A 398 -23.78 -6.54 27.88
CA ALA A 398 -23.37 -7.84 28.35
C ALA A 398 -22.42 -7.76 29.57
N SER A 399 -22.63 -8.64 30.55
CA SER A 399 -21.77 -8.81 31.72
C SER A 399 -20.41 -9.40 31.34
N ASP A 400 -19.42 -9.24 32.21
CA ASP A 400 -18.07 -9.82 31.98
C ASP A 400 -18.11 -11.34 31.91
N GLU A 401 -19.02 -11.99 32.65
CA GLU A 401 -19.22 -13.44 32.64
C GLU A 401 -19.78 -13.91 31.29
N GLU A 402 -20.80 -13.24 30.77
CA GLU A 402 -21.38 -13.54 29.45
C GLU A 402 -20.34 -13.36 28.33
N ILE A 403 -19.53 -12.31 28.39
CA ILE A 403 -18.45 -12.08 27.43
C ILE A 403 -17.42 -13.20 27.53
N GLN A 404 -16.95 -13.55 28.71
CA GLN A 404 -16.01 -14.66 28.91
C GLN A 404 -16.58 -15.98 28.37
N LYS A 405 -17.84 -16.28 28.63
CA LYS A 405 -18.51 -17.46 28.07
C LYS A 405 -18.54 -17.45 26.56
N ALA A 406 -18.91 -16.30 25.95
CA ALA A 406 -18.96 -16.15 24.49
C ALA A 406 -17.59 -16.30 23.82
N PHE A 407 -16.52 -15.86 24.48
CA PHE A 407 -15.14 -16.01 23.94
C PHE A 407 -14.57 -17.43 24.14
N ASN A 408 -15.13 -18.24 25.04
CA ASN A 408 -14.71 -19.62 25.28
C ASN A 408 -15.67 -20.65 24.64
N THR A 409 -16.73 -20.21 23.96
CA THR A 409 -17.67 -21.11 23.25
C THR A 409 -17.23 -21.24 21.78
N PRO A 410 -17.02 -22.46 21.25
CA PRO A 410 -16.68 -22.66 19.84
C PRO A 410 -17.77 -22.12 18.91
N VAL A 411 -17.32 -21.41 17.84
CA VAL A 411 -18.18 -20.90 16.79
C VAL A 411 -17.57 -21.21 15.42
N GLN A 412 -18.42 -21.33 14.40
CA GLN A 412 -17.98 -21.41 13.03
C GLN A 412 -17.30 -20.10 12.63
N MET A 413 -16.11 -20.16 12.08
CA MET A 413 -15.39 -18.99 11.57
C MET A 413 -14.44 -19.35 10.44
N THR A 414 -14.20 -18.39 9.57
CA THR A 414 -13.19 -18.49 8.50
C THR A 414 -11.89 -17.88 9.01
N ILE A 415 -10.80 -18.62 8.91
CA ILE A 415 -9.46 -18.19 9.33
C ILE A 415 -8.51 -18.07 8.13
N PHE A 416 -7.55 -17.17 8.24
CA PHE A 416 -6.45 -17.03 7.30
C PHE A 416 -5.48 -18.20 7.41
N THR A 417 -5.04 -18.72 6.26
CA THR A 417 -3.83 -19.55 6.13
C THR A 417 -3.04 -19.11 4.91
N TYR A 418 -1.74 -19.45 4.83
CA TYR A 418 -0.94 -19.14 3.63
C TYR A 418 -1.36 -19.91 2.35
N GLN A 419 -2.25 -20.89 2.50
CA GLN A 419 -2.87 -21.66 1.41
C GLN A 419 -4.25 -21.13 1.01
N GLY A 420 -4.74 -20.08 1.67
CA GLY A 420 -6.07 -19.52 1.49
C GLY A 420 -6.89 -19.54 2.79
N GLU A 421 -8.08 -19.04 2.72
CA GLU A 421 -9.04 -19.07 3.85
C GLU A 421 -9.53 -20.49 4.12
N LYS A 422 -9.78 -20.79 5.40
CA LYS A 422 -10.26 -22.09 5.84
C LYS A 422 -11.37 -21.92 6.88
N ASP A 423 -12.49 -22.61 6.67
CA ASP A 423 -13.56 -22.70 7.66
C ASP A 423 -13.21 -23.69 8.76
N VAL A 424 -13.35 -23.23 9.98
CA VAL A 424 -13.04 -24.02 11.20
C VAL A 424 -14.06 -23.74 12.30
N GLN A 425 -14.20 -24.69 13.22
CA GLN A 425 -14.90 -24.48 14.47
C GLN A 425 -13.88 -24.29 15.58
N MET A 426 -13.83 -23.08 16.14
CA MET A 426 -12.86 -22.73 17.17
C MET A 426 -13.44 -21.67 18.11
N THR A 427 -12.86 -21.53 19.31
CA THR A 427 -13.28 -20.46 20.22
C THR A 427 -12.73 -19.11 19.74
N PRO A 428 -13.44 -17.98 19.96
CA PRO A 428 -12.87 -16.65 19.68
C PRO A 428 -11.55 -16.39 20.42
N MET A 429 -11.35 -16.95 21.60
CA MET A 429 -10.09 -16.84 22.34
C MET A 429 -8.95 -17.60 21.64
N ASP A 430 -9.22 -18.80 21.11
CA ASP A 430 -8.22 -19.56 20.33
C ASP A 430 -7.90 -18.87 19.02
N SER A 431 -8.88 -18.21 18.38
CA SER A 431 -8.63 -17.43 17.18
C SER A 431 -7.68 -16.25 17.44
N ILE A 432 -7.82 -15.53 18.56
CA ILE A 432 -6.90 -14.49 18.98
C ILE A 432 -5.47 -15.06 19.11
N ARG A 433 -5.32 -16.18 19.81
CA ARG A 433 -4.05 -16.87 19.98
C ARG A 433 -3.46 -17.31 18.62
N TYR A 434 -4.30 -17.85 17.75
CA TYR A 434 -3.94 -18.25 16.39
C TYR A 434 -3.38 -17.07 15.57
N TYR A 435 -4.08 -15.93 15.51
CA TYR A 435 -3.62 -14.76 14.77
C TYR A 435 -2.35 -14.13 15.37
N LYS A 436 -2.14 -14.23 16.67
CA LYS A 436 -0.89 -13.82 17.34
C LYS A 436 0.31 -14.73 16.99
N SER A 437 0.08 -15.95 16.54
CA SER A 437 1.16 -16.88 16.16
C SER A 437 1.82 -16.55 14.84
N PHE A 438 1.23 -15.68 14.01
CA PHE A 438 1.82 -15.30 12.73
C PHE A 438 2.97 -14.32 12.92
N LEU A 439 4.10 -14.64 12.30
CA LEU A 439 5.22 -13.72 12.17
C LEU A 439 4.82 -12.51 11.33
N ARG A 440 5.40 -11.37 11.63
CA ARG A 440 5.20 -10.10 10.95
C ARG A 440 6.47 -9.71 10.18
N SER A 441 6.33 -8.88 9.16
CA SER A 441 7.47 -8.37 8.40
C SER A 441 7.17 -7.01 7.81
N GLY A 442 8.23 -6.20 7.66
CA GLY A 442 8.22 -4.94 6.91
C GLY A 442 9.39 -4.88 5.95
N LEU A 443 9.18 -4.30 4.76
CA LEU A 443 10.24 -4.03 3.79
C LEU A 443 9.99 -2.68 3.12
N VAL A 444 11.04 -1.86 3.06
CA VAL A 444 11.06 -0.60 2.30
C VAL A 444 12.33 -0.55 1.46
N SER A 445 12.20 -0.26 0.18
CA SER A 445 13.30 -0.17 -0.78
C SER A 445 13.31 1.22 -1.41
N ILE A 446 14.42 1.96 -1.27
CA ILE A 446 14.55 3.38 -1.63
C ILE A 446 15.71 3.56 -2.61
N ASP A 447 15.51 4.35 -3.64
CA ASP A 447 16.57 4.88 -4.50
C ASP A 447 17.33 5.96 -3.73
N PRO A 448 18.63 5.78 -3.41
CA PRO A 448 19.38 6.72 -2.59
C PRO A 448 19.64 8.06 -3.27
N SER A 449 19.52 8.16 -4.61
CA SER A 449 19.80 9.38 -5.35
C SER A 449 18.67 10.42 -5.28
N ASN A 450 17.43 9.99 -5.00
CA ASN A 450 16.25 10.84 -5.06
C ASN A 450 15.19 10.58 -3.98
N GLY A 451 15.36 9.53 -3.17
CA GLY A 451 14.41 9.15 -2.13
C GLY A 451 13.17 8.42 -2.62
N TYR A 452 13.10 8.03 -3.89
CA TYR A 452 11.94 7.33 -4.45
C TYR A 452 11.80 5.93 -3.85
N VAL A 453 10.66 5.68 -3.22
CA VAL A 453 10.33 4.36 -2.68
C VAL A 453 9.92 3.45 -3.83
N LYS A 454 10.74 2.43 -4.13
CA LYS A 454 10.53 1.49 -5.24
C LYS A 454 9.68 0.29 -4.87
N ALA A 455 9.70 -0.11 -3.58
CA ALA A 455 8.87 -1.18 -3.04
C ALA A 455 8.53 -0.92 -1.57
N TYR A 456 7.32 -1.30 -1.18
CA TYR A 456 6.72 -1.04 0.12
C TYR A 456 5.89 -2.24 0.59
N VAL A 457 6.33 -2.95 1.60
CA VAL A 457 5.60 -4.09 2.17
C VAL A 457 5.41 -3.84 3.67
N GLY A 458 4.17 -3.53 4.08
CA GLY A 458 3.83 -3.28 5.48
C GLY A 458 3.45 -4.52 6.27
N GLY A 459 3.31 -5.66 5.60
CA GLY A 459 2.94 -6.95 6.21
C GLY A 459 2.72 -8.03 5.16
N LEU A 460 2.24 -9.20 5.61
CA LEU A 460 2.09 -10.40 4.77
C LEU A 460 0.74 -10.47 4.04
N ASP A 461 -0.29 -9.88 4.64
CA ASP A 461 -1.66 -9.89 4.12
C ASP A 461 -2.44 -8.74 4.75
N TYR A 462 -2.90 -7.80 3.94
CA TYR A 462 -3.58 -6.61 4.44
C TYR A 462 -5.01 -6.91 4.93
N THR A 463 -5.67 -7.89 4.37
CA THR A 463 -7.04 -8.25 4.75
C THR A 463 -7.13 -8.69 6.21
N HIS A 464 -6.14 -9.47 6.65
CA HIS A 464 -6.12 -10.05 7.99
C HIS A 464 -5.19 -9.33 8.97
N PHE A 465 -4.17 -8.61 8.49
CA PHE A 465 -3.13 -7.97 9.30
C PHE A 465 -2.91 -6.52 8.84
N GLN A 466 -3.80 -5.63 9.26
CA GLN A 466 -3.85 -4.26 8.73
C GLN A 466 -2.79 -3.31 9.31
N TYR A 467 -2.10 -3.70 10.40
CA TYR A 467 -1.08 -2.83 11.00
C TYR A 467 0.16 -2.76 10.13
N ASP A 468 0.47 -1.55 9.66
CA ASP A 468 1.59 -1.28 8.76
C ASP A 468 2.92 -1.24 9.52
N LEU A 469 3.83 -2.13 9.18
CA LEU A 469 5.17 -2.24 9.76
C LEU A 469 6.27 -1.62 8.89
N ALA A 470 5.91 -1.02 7.76
CA ALA A 470 6.86 -0.29 6.92
C ALA A 470 7.10 1.14 7.40
N MET A 471 6.03 1.93 7.54
CA MET A 471 6.12 3.36 7.88
C MET A 471 5.48 3.74 9.22
N VAL A 472 4.71 2.84 9.84
CA VAL A 472 3.94 3.14 11.06
C VAL A 472 4.50 2.42 12.27
N GLY A 473 4.70 1.11 12.15
CA GLY A 473 5.17 0.28 13.25
C GLY A 473 6.63 0.54 13.59
N ARG A 474 6.89 0.98 14.82
CA ARG A 474 8.25 1.17 15.35
C ARG A 474 8.71 -0.11 16.03
N ARG A 475 9.94 -0.52 15.73
CA ARG A 475 10.54 -1.76 16.28
C ARG A 475 11.95 -1.48 16.73
N GLN A 476 12.41 -2.23 17.75
CA GLN A 476 13.75 -2.08 18.28
C GLN A 476 14.80 -2.47 17.22
N VAL A 477 15.72 -1.52 16.93
CA VAL A 477 16.63 -1.65 15.79
C VAL A 477 17.84 -2.54 16.04
N GLY A 478 18.22 -2.74 17.30
CA GLY A 478 19.36 -3.58 17.66
C GLY A 478 20.65 -3.14 16.96
N SER A 479 21.44 -4.11 16.52
CA SER A 479 22.75 -3.84 15.91
C SER A 479 22.74 -3.04 14.60
N THR A 480 21.59 -2.71 14.02
CA THR A 480 21.53 -1.77 12.89
C THR A 480 21.78 -0.33 13.31
N MET A 481 21.80 -0.05 14.60
CA MET A 481 22.24 1.22 15.18
C MET A 481 23.75 1.45 15.02
N LYS A 482 24.56 0.41 15.02
CA LYS A 482 26.03 0.51 15.08
C LYS A 482 26.65 1.38 13.99
N PRO A 483 26.23 1.32 12.71
CA PRO A 483 26.79 2.22 11.70
C PRO A 483 26.73 3.69 12.09
N PHE A 484 25.68 4.18 12.78
CA PHE A 484 25.61 5.58 13.23
C PHE A 484 26.66 5.91 14.26
N VAL A 485 26.92 5.01 15.22
CA VAL A 485 28.00 5.17 16.22
C VAL A 485 29.36 5.22 15.55
N TYR A 486 29.62 4.30 14.60
CA TYR A 486 30.87 4.26 13.87
C TYR A 486 31.03 5.48 12.95
N THR A 487 29.94 6.01 12.42
CA THR A 487 29.95 7.24 11.63
C THR A 487 30.37 8.43 12.47
N MET A 488 29.82 8.60 13.68
CA MET A 488 30.25 9.63 14.62
C MET A 488 31.76 9.55 14.90
N ALA A 489 32.27 8.34 15.08
CA ALA A 489 33.71 8.15 15.28
C ALA A 489 34.52 8.52 14.04
N MET A 490 34.07 8.20 12.82
CA MET A 490 34.75 8.59 11.59
C MET A 490 34.78 10.12 11.41
N GLU A 491 33.69 10.82 11.78
CA GLU A 491 33.67 12.30 11.82
C GLU A 491 34.61 12.88 12.86
N ASP A 492 34.84 12.17 13.98
CA ASP A 492 35.81 12.53 15.04
C ASP A 492 37.28 12.18 14.68
N GLY A 493 37.54 11.77 13.42
CA GLY A 493 38.90 11.50 12.93
C GLY A 493 39.38 10.05 13.10
N TYR A 494 38.54 9.15 13.62
CA TYR A 494 38.88 7.72 13.57
C TYR A 494 38.89 7.20 12.13
N THR A 495 39.56 6.07 11.94
CA THR A 495 39.62 5.38 10.65
C THR A 495 39.11 3.95 10.77
N PRO A 496 38.76 3.28 9.69
CA PRO A 496 38.43 1.85 9.70
C PRO A 496 39.52 0.96 10.34
N ASN A 497 40.77 1.40 10.30
CA ASN A 497 41.94 0.70 10.85
C ASN A 497 42.26 1.08 12.30
N SER A 498 41.64 2.10 12.88
CA SER A 498 41.77 2.41 14.30
C SER A 498 41.40 1.21 15.15
N THR A 499 42.15 0.95 16.21
CA THR A 499 42.03 -0.28 17.01
C THR A 499 41.48 -0.04 18.40
N ILE A 500 40.69 -0.97 18.88
CA ILE A 500 40.14 -1.04 20.24
C ILE A 500 40.39 -2.43 20.80
N LEU A 501 40.75 -2.51 22.11
CA LEU A 501 40.94 -3.77 22.81
C LEU A 501 39.60 -4.51 22.98
N ASN A 502 39.50 -5.72 22.47
CA ASN A 502 38.30 -6.53 22.48
C ASN A 502 38.11 -7.27 23.82
N VAL A 503 37.68 -6.54 24.83
CA VAL A 503 37.41 -7.05 26.19
C VAL A 503 36.04 -6.62 26.69
N GLN A 504 35.46 -7.43 27.56
CA GLN A 504 34.22 -7.06 28.25
C GLN A 504 34.50 -6.06 29.35
N ARG A 505 33.82 -4.93 29.34
CA ARG A 505 33.87 -3.89 30.38
C ARG A 505 32.49 -3.62 30.95
N THR A 506 32.43 -3.08 32.15
CA THR A 506 31.21 -2.61 32.81
C THR A 506 31.24 -1.08 32.88
N TYR A 507 30.13 -0.45 32.49
CA TYR A 507 29.95 0.99 32.42
C TYR A 507 28.74 1.37 33.28
N GLY A 508 28.94 2.00 34.44
CA GLY A 508 27.83 2.42 35.32
C GLY A 508 26.84 1.29 35.64
N GLY A 509 27.32 0.08 35.91
CA GLY A 509 26.47 -1.09 36.19
C GLY A 509 25.97 -1.85 34.95
N TRP A 510 26.11 -1.32 33.73
CA TRP A 510 25.77 -1.99 32.49
C TRP A 510 26.95 -2.75 31.89
N THR A 511 26.77 -4.02 31.60
CA THR A 511 27.78 -4.89 31.01
C THR A 511 27.26 -5.49 29.69
N PRO A 512 27.74 -5.01 28.52
CA PRO A 512 27.34 -5.57 27.23
C PRO A 512 27.80 -7.02 27.08
N ARG A 513 26.96 -7.84 26.44
CA ARG A 513 27.27 -9.26 26.14
C ARG A 513 27.47 -9.44 24.63
N ASN A 514 28.45 -10.25 24.25
CA ASN A 514 28.64 -10.70 22.88
C ASN A 514 28.09 -12.13 22.69
N SER A 515 27.68 -12.44 21.46
CA SER A 515 27.34 -13.81 21.07
C SER A 515 28.55 -14.74 20.90
N SER A 516 29.75 -14.16 20.77
CA SER A 516 31.02 -14.86 20.56
C SER A 516 32.16 -14.19 21.35
N ARG A 517 33.14 -14.98 21.77
CA ARG A 517 34.41 -14.54 22.35
C ARG A 517 35.56 -14.55 21.35
N SER A 518 35.30 -14.57 20.06
CA SER A 518 36.33 -14.52 19.02
C SER A 518 37.27 -13.32 19.24
N ARG A 519 38.59 -13.56 19.19
CA ARG A 519 39.66 -12.57 19.40
C ARG A 519 39.57 -11.79 20.73
N TYR A 520 39.08 -12.46 21.79
CA TYR A 520 39.00 -11.83 23.10
C TYR A 520 40.42 -11.50 23.62
N GLY A 521 40.63 -10.28 24.13
CA GLY A 521 41.92 -9.80 24.64
C GLY A 521 42.84 -9.24 23.54
N GLU A 522 42.45 -9.25 22.27
CA GLU A 522 43.25 -8.68 21.18
C GLU A 522 42.80 -7.24 20.86
N ALA A 523 43.74 -6.40 20.44
CA ALA A 523 43.41 -5.14 19.76
C ALA A 523 42.91 -5.44 18.35
N VAL A 524 41.70 -5.02 18.05
CA VAL A 524 41.05 -5.29 16.77
C VAL A 524 40.61 -3.98 16.10
N THR A 525 40.61 -3.96 14.77
CA THR A 525 40.20 -2.77 14.01
C THR A 525 38.69 -2.49 14.14
N LEU A 526 38.30 -1.23 14.01
CA LEU A 526 36.92 -0.82 13.96
C LEU A 526 36.15 -1.53 12.81
N LYS A 527 36.80 -1.68 11.65
CA LYS A 527 36.25 -2.43 10.51
C LYS A 527 35.93 -3.87 10.91
N TRP A 528 36.83 -4.56 11.63
CA TRP A 528 36.53 -5.90 12.13
C TRP A 528 35.39 -5.87 13.17
N GLY A 529 35.40 -4.93 14.10
CA GLY A 529 34.38 -4.77 15.14
C GLY A 529 32.97 -4.61 14.54
N LEU A 530 32.80 -3.78 13.50
CA LEU A 530 31.54 -3.59 12.79
C LEU A 530 31.16 -4.84 12.00
N SER A 531 32.13 -5.47 11.29
CA SER A 531 31.88 -6.65 10.46
C SER A 531 31.35 -7.83 11.28
N GLN A 532 31.91 -8.05 12.46
CA GLN A 532 31.48 -9.10 13.41
C GLN A 532 30.31 -8.66 14.30
N SER A 533 29.84 -7.40 14.14
CA SER A 533 28.79 -6.83 15.00
C SER A 533 29.12 -6.91 16.49
N ASN A 534 30.39 -6.70 16.86
CA ASN A 534 30.91 -6.85 18.23
C ASN A 534 30.33 -5.77 19.15
N ASN A 535 29.69 -6.19 20.26
CA ASN A 535 29.07 -5.27 21.21
C ASN A 535 30.07 -4.58 22.11
N TRP A 536 31.18 -5.27 22.48
CA TRP A 536 32.20 -4.70 23.36
C TRP A 536 32.95 -3.54 22.70
N ILE A 537 33.33 -3.74 21.43
CA ILE A 537 33.99 -2.69 20.63
C ILE A 537 33.05 -1.50 20.44
N THR A 538 31.78 -1.74 20.11
CA THR A 538 30.80 -0.66 19.92
C THR A 538 30.54 0.11 21.20
N ALA A 539 30.42 -0.58 22.36
CA ALA A 539 30.17 0.07 23.63
C ALA A 539 31.40 0.89 24.10
N GLU A 540 32.62 0.36 23.91
CA GLU A 540 33.83 1.08 24.20
C GLU A 540 34.00 2.32 23.31
N LEU A 541 33.76 2.17 22.01
CA LEU A 541 33.79 3.28 21.06
C LEU A 541 32.82 4.38 21.47
N MET A 542 31.57 3.99 21.76
CA MET A 542 30.53 4.93 22.21
C MET A 542 30.90 5.61 23.51
N TYR A 543 31.46 4.86 24.46
CA TYR A 543 31.90 5.43 25.74
C TYR A 543 32.98 6.50 25.57
N GLN A 544 33.86 6.33 24.57
CA GLN A 544 34.93 7.30 24.28
C GLN A 544 34.40 8.58 23.61
N ILE A 545 33.38 8.49 22.73
CA ILE A 545 32.94 9.63 21.91
C ILE A 545 31.64 10.29 22.41
N ASP A 546 30.73 9.52 23.04
CA ASP A 546 29.45 10.00 23.57
C ASP A 546 28.98 9.09 24.73
N PRO A 547 29.57 9.18 25.94
CA PRO A 547 29.25 8.29 27.05
C PRO A 547 27.82 8.40 27.55
N TYR A 548 27.14 9.53 27.28
CA TYR A 548 25.76 9.77 27.70
C TYR A 548 24.71 9.48 26.62
N GLY A 549 25.11 9.34 25.36
CA GLY A 549 24.22 9.05 24.24
C GLY A 549 23.42 10.24 23.72
N THR A 550 23.71 11.44 24.20
CA THR A 550 23.00 12.67 23.76
C THR A 550 23.29 13.02 22.31
N ARG A 551 24.57 13.00 21.95
CA ARG A 551 25.00 13.28 20.57
C ARG A 551 24.42 12.26 19.59
N LEU A 552 24.34 10.98 19.97
CA LEU A 552 23.73 9.96 19.12
C LEU A 552 22.24 10.21 18.90
N VAL A 553 21.50 10.71 19.90
CA VAL A 553 20.07 11.07 19.72
C VAL A 553 19.92 12.21 18.73
N ASP A 554 20.70 13.29 18.88
CA ASP A 554 20.66 14.42 17.94
C ASP A 554 21.02 13.98 16.52
N TYR A 555 22.04 13.14 16.41
CA TYR A 555 22.48 12.57 15.13
C TYR A 555 21.41 11.73 14.44
N LEU A 556 20.68 10.92 15.19
CA LEU A 556 19.54 10.16 14.66
C LEU A 556 18.42 11.09 14.11
N HIS A 557 18.17 12.21 14.77
CA HIS A 557 17.21 13.21 14.30
C HIS A 557 17.68 13.89 13.00
N GLU A 558 18.96 14.19 12.85
CA GLU A 558 19.56 14.68 11.60
C GLU A 558 19.40 13.66 10.47
N PHE A 559 19.60 12.37 10.77
CA PHE A 559 19.32 11.27 9.86
C PHE A 559 17.81 11.02 9.61
N GLY A 560 16.93 11.84 10.20
CA GLY A 560 15.49 11.89 9.93
C GLY A 560 14.64 10.91 10.73
N VAL A 561 15.14 10.41 11.83
CA VAL A 561 14.34 9.64 12.79
C VAL A 561 13.42 10.59 13.55
N ALA A 562 12.10 10.40 13.40
CA ALA A 562 11.08 11.28 14.01
C ALA A 562 10.67 10.86 15.43
N ASN A 563 11.30 9.82 16.00
CA ASN A 563 10.99 9.38 17.36
C ASN A 563 11.62 10.31 18.40
N ASN A 564 10.81 11.13 19.06
CA ASN A 564 11.25 12.04 20.12
C ASN A 564 11.32 11.41 21.54
N GLN A 565 11.05 10.11 21.64
CA GLN A 565 11.12 9.37 22.92
C GLN A 565 12.37 8.47 23.00
N ILE A 566 13.37 8.74 22.19
CA ILE A 566 14.65 8.06 22.30
C ILE A 566 15.36 8.59 23.54
N TYR A 567 15.56 7.73 24.53
CA TYR A 567 16.26 8.08 25.77
C TYR A 567 17.76 8.03 25.55
N PRO A 568 18.49 9.13 25.77
CA PRO A 568 19.96 9.15 25.66
C PRO A 568 20.58 8.27 26.76
N SER A 569 21.40 7.32 26.35
CA SER A 569 22.09 6.39 27.24
C SER A 569 23.16 5.62 26.49
N LEU A 570 24.15 5.10 27.18
CA LEU A 570 25.20 4.28 26.56
C LEU A 570 24.64 3.02 25.87
N PRO A 571 23.65 2.27 26.41
CA PRO A 571 23.01 1.14 25.71
C PRO A 571 22.37 1.48 24.37
N LEU A 572 22.08 2.76 24.07
CA LEU A 572 21.57 3.19 22.79
C LEU A 572 22.47 2.79 21.62
N CYS A 573 23.80 2.71 21.84
CA CYS A 573 24.77 2.25 20.84
C CYS A 573 24.48 0.83 20.30
N LEU A 574 23.75 0.02 21.05
CA LEU A 574 23.31 -1.32 20.65
C LEU A 574 21.86 -1.35 20.15
N GLY A 575 21.25 -0.17 19.94
CA GLY A 575 19.91 -0.02 19.37
C GLY A 575 18.79 -0.24 20.38
N ALA A 576 18.94 0.23 21.62
CA ALA A 576 17.88 0.21 22.63
C ALA A 576 16.81 1.30 22.38
N CYS A 577 16.40 1.47 21.14
CA CYS A 577 15.31 2.38 20.72
C CYS A 577 14.51 1.78 19.58
N GLU A 578 13.32 2.33 19.33
CA GLU A 578 12.39 1.86 18.32
C GLU A 578 12.29 2.86 17.16
N ILE A 579 12.47 2.36 15.91
CA ILE A 579 12.45 3.15 14.68
C ILE A 579 11.64 2.36 13.63
N THR A 580 11.01 3.04 12.67
CA THR A 580 10.29 2.38 11.58
C THR A 580 11.26 1.85 10.51
N VAL A 581 10.79 0.88 9.72
CA VAL A 581 11.59 0.33 8.61
C VAL A 581 11.90 1.42 7.58
N GLY A 582 10.95 2.30 7.30
CA GLY A 582 11.11 3.41 6.35
C GLY A 582 12.09 4.47 6.82
N GLU A 583 12.06 4.86 8.11
CA GLU A 583 13.05 5.78 8.70
C GLU A 583 14.46 5.20 8.60
N MET A 584 14.63 3.91 8.92
CA MET A 584 15.93 3.23 8.79
C MET A 584 16.41 3.15 7.33
N ALA A 585 15.51 2.82 6.38
CA ALA A 585 15.87 2.80 4.96
C ALA A 585 16.31 4.20 4.47
N SER A 586 15.60 5.25 4.86
CA SER A 586 15.94 6.64 4.55
C SER A 586 17.28 7.05 5.15
N ALA A 587 17.53 6.75 6.43
CA ALA A 587 18.79 7.09 7.10
C ALA A 587 20.00 6.45 6.41
N TYR A 588 19.86 5.19 5.97
CA TYR A 588 20.95 4.47 5.30
C TYR A 588 21.22 4.98 3.86
N THR A 589 20.34 5.81 3.26
CA THR A 589 20.64 6.42 1.96
C THR A 589 21.89 7.30 2.03
N ALA A 590 22.16 7.95 3.16
CA ALA A 590 23.33 8.81 3.34
C ALA A 590 24.67 8.06 3.12
N PHE A 591 24.75 6.78 3.49
CA PHE A 591 25.96 5.98 3.28
C PHE A 591 26.25 5.70 1.81
N VAL A 592 25.21 5.64 0.96
CA VAL A 592 25.33 5.34 -0.47
C VAL A 592 25.40 6.60 -1.30
N ASN A 593 24.76 7.67 -0.83
CA ASN A 593 24.63 8.94 -1.55
C ASN A 593 25.58 10.01 -1.00
N LYS A 594 26.86 9.67 -0.82
CA LYS A 594 27.95 10.62 -0.49
C LYS A 594 27.66 11.50 0.75
N GLY A 595 27.01 10.94 1.74
CA GLY A 595 26.68 11.68 2.96
C GLY A 595 25.34 12.40 2.92
N ILE A 596 24.64 12.37 1.79
CA ILE A 596 23.36 13.04 1.61
C ILE A 596 22.21 12.05 1.87
N ARG A 597 21.45 12.31 2.92
CA ARG A 597 20.22 11.58 3.21
C ARG A 597 19.08 12.04 2.32
N CYS A 598 18.31 11.08 1.78
CA CYS A 598 17.09 11.35 1.04
C CYS A 598 15.85 10.95 1.88
N ALA A 599 14.93 11.91 2.06
CA ALA A 599 13.64 11.62 2.67
C ALA A 599 12.80 10.75 1.72
N PRO A 600 12.01 9.78 2.22
CA PRO A 600 11.17 8.94 1.37
C PRO A 600 10.14 9.75 0.60
N ILE A 601 10.06 9.52 -0.70
CA ILE A 601 9.03 10.08 -1.59
C ILE A 601 8.18 8.92 -2.09
N LEU A 602 6.88 9.02 -1.88
CA LEU A 602 5.89 8.01 -2.27
C LEU A 602 5.09 8.43 -3.50
N VAL A 603 4.92 9.73 -3.72
CA VAL A 603 4.14 10.32 -4.81
C VAL A 603 5.00 11.36 -5.53
N THR A 604 5.03 11.31 -6.86
CA THR A 604 5.75 12.29 -7.69
C THR A 604 4.86 13.43 -8.14
N LYS A 605 3.61 13.13 -8.51
CA LYS A 605 2.61 14.12 -8.92
C LYS A 605 1.19 13.64 -8.70
N ILE A 606 0.27 14.60 -8.66
CA ILE A 606 -1.17 14.36 -8.65
C ILE A 606 -1.76 15.14 -9.82
N GLU A 607 -2.60 14.48 -10.61
CA GLU A 607 -3.41 15.09 -11.67
C GLU A 607 -4.90 15.03 -11.29
N ASP A 608 -5.67 16.00 -11.79
CA ASP A 608 -7.12 15.97 -11.72
C ASP A 608 -7.72 14.99 -12.76
N ASP A 609 -9.04 14.90 -12.81
CA ASP A 609 -9.78 14.06 -13.76
C ASP A 609 -9.59 14.49 -15.22
N GLN A 610 -9.24 15.75 -15.47
CA GLN A 610 -8.98 16.33 -16.79
C GLN A 610 -7.50 16.16 -17.22
N GLY A 611 -6.64 15.65 -16.33
CA GLY A 611 -5.22 15.46 -16.60
C GLY A 611 -4.35 16.69 -16.31
N ASN A 612 -4.88 17.73 -15.67
CA ASN A 612 -4.07 18.87 -15.21
C ASN A 612 -3.27 18.47 -13.97
N ILE A 613 -2.00 18.87 -13.93
CA ILE A 613 -1.16 18.66 -12.75
C ILE A 613 -1.60 19.63 -11.65
N VAL A 614 -2.06 19.09 -10.52
CA VAL A 614 -2.50 19.87 -9.34
C VAL A 614 -1.46 19.87 -8.22
N ALA A 615 -0.51 18.94 -8.24
CA ALA A 615 0.64 18.93 -7.34
C ALA A 615 1.82 18.17 -7.93
N GLU A 616 3.05 18.62 -7.63
CA GLU A 616 4.30 17.92 -7.89
C GLU A 616 5.15 17.86 -6.61
N PHE A 617 5.86 16.74 -6.42
CA PHE A 617 6.69 16.52 -5.23
C PHE A 617 8.13 16.26 -5.65
N THR A 618 9.04 17.07 -5.12
CA THR A 618 10.47 17.01 -5.43
C THR A 618 11.28 16.32 -4.34
N PRO A 619 12.45 15.73 -4.65
CA PRO A 619 13.34 15.15 -3.68
C PRO A 619 13.73 16.11 -2.55
N ARG A 620 13.64 15.63 -1.31
CA ARG A 620 14.07 16.35 -0.11
C ARG A 620 15.33 15.70 0.42
N MET A 621 16.43 16.42 0.30
CA MET A 621 17.76 15.93 0.62
C MET A 621 18.38 16.78 1.73
N SER A 622 19.18 16.17 2.57
CA SER A 622 19.99 16.83 3.61
C SER A 622 21.35 16.17 3.72
N GLU A 623 22.41 16.96 3.68
CA GLU A 623 23.74 16.50 4.02
C GLU A 623 23.77 16.24 5.53
N VAL A 624 24.15 15.02 5.93
CA VAL A 624 24.16 14.58 7.33
C VAL A 624 25.54 14.08 7.78
N ILE A 625 26.39 13.71 6.83
CA ILE A 625 27.78 13.33 7.05
C ILE A 625 28.65 13.79 5.88
N SER A 626 29.96 13.87 6.09
CA SER A 626 30.90 14.16 5.04
C SER A 626 30.98 13.03 3.99
N GLU A 627 31.31 13.39 2.75
CA GLU A 627 31.51 12.43 1.66
C GLU A 627 32.61 11.41 2.01
N GLU A 628 33.69 11.86 2.66
CA GLU A 628 34.79 10.99 3.10
C GLU A 628 34.31 9.96 4.13
N THR A 629 33.51 10.37 5.12
CA THR A 629 32.94 9.48 6.11
C THR A 629 32.00 8.46 5.47
N SER A 630 31.21 8.87 4.48
CA SER A 630 30.35 7.94 3.74
C SER A 630 31.17 6.82 3.09
N TYR A 631 32.32 7.15 2.47
CA TYR A 631 33.20 6.14 1.86
C TYR A 631 33.83 5.19 2.88
N LYS A 632 34.31 5.73 4.03
CA LYS A 632 34.81 4.91 5.14
C LYS A 632 33.75 3.93 5.64
N MET A 633 32.50 4.41 5.75
CA MET A 633 31.39 3.58 6.22
C MET A 633 30.98 2.53 5.19
N LEU A 634 30.96 2.84 3.88
CA LEU A 634 30.72 1.86 2.82
C LEU A 634 31.76 0.73 2.86
N ASP A 635 33.05 1.06 3.01
CA ASP A 635 34.11 0.05 3.13
C ASP A 635 33.90 -0.86 4.34
N MET A 636 33.57 -0.29 5.49
CA MET A 636 33.28 -1.06 6.70
C MET A 636 32.03 -1.92 6.58
N MET A 637 30.98 -1.41 5.94
CA MET A 637 29.71 -2.12 5.75
C MET A 637 29.80 -3.20 4.65
N GLN A 638 30.70 -3.06 3.66
CA GLN A 638 31.03 -4.14 2.73
C GLN A 638 31.71 -5.30 3.47
N ALA A 639 32.61 -5.02 4.42
CA ALA A 639 33.24 -6.07 5.24
C ALA A 639 32.22 -6.88 6.08
N VAL A 640 31.06 -6.29 6.46
CA VAL A 640 29.95 -7.05 7.10
C VAL A 640 29.44 -8.14 6.18
N ILE A 641 29.37 -7.87 4.87
CA ILE A 641 28.85 -8.80 3.87
C ILE A 641 29.90 -9.82 3.45
N ASP A 642 31.15 -9.40 3.29
CA ASP A 642 32.19 -10.27 2.73
C ASP A 642 32.82 -11.18 3.79
N GLN A 643 33.00 -10.70 5.02
CA GLN A 643 33.73 -11.36 6.08
C GLN A 643 32.94 -11.55 7.38
N GLY A 644 31.79 -10.83 7.50
CA GLY A 644 31.05 -10.69 8.73
C GLY A 644 29.70 -11.42 8.78
N THR A 645 28.79 -10.83 9.54
CA THR A 645 27.47 -11.42 9.85
C THR A 645 26.56 -11.55 8.63
N GLY A 646 26.81 -10.80 7.54
CA GLY A 646 26.08 -10.85 6.27
C GLY A 646 26.63 -11.84 5.25
N ARG A 647 27.71 -12.57 5.57
CA ARG A 647 28.43 -13.47 4.63
C ARG A 647 27.55 -14.50 3.92
N ARG A 648 26.38 -14.83 4.49
CA ARG A 648 25.40 -15.73 3.85
C ARG A 648 24.95 -15.26 2.46
N LEU A 649 24.97 -13.95 2.18
CA LEU A 649 24.70 -13.43 0.84
C LEU A 649 25.65 -13.99 -0.21
N ARG A 650 26.93 -14.14 0.15
CA ARG A 650 27.98 -14.74 -0.68
C ARG A 650 27.86 -16.27 -0.70
N SER A 651 27.94 -16.90 0.47
CA SER A 651 28.10 -18.36 0.59
C SER A 651 26.83 -19.17 0.29
N LYS A 652 25.64 -18.68 0.70
CA LYS A 652 24.37 -19.41 0.53
C LYS A 652 23.56 -18.91 -0.65
N TYR A 653 23.53 -17.59 -0.85
CA TYR A 653 22.67 -16.98 -1.87
C TYR A 653 23.42 -16.69 -3.18
N ASN A 654 24.75 -16.80 -3.22
CA ASN A 654 25.61 -16.57 -4.37
C ASN A 654 25.28 -15.22 -5.09
N ILE A 655 25.08 -14.16 -4.30
CA ILE A 655 24.91 -12.82 -4.83
C ILE A 655 26.30 -12.16 -4.93
N LYS A 656 26.66 -11.74 -6.14
CA LYS A 656 27.92 -11.08 -6.45
C LYS A 656 27.76 -9.54 -6.38
N GLY A 657 28.77 -8.80 -6.79
CA GLY A 657 28.76 -7.34 -6.83
C GLY A 657 29.05 -6.68 -5.50
N GLN A 658 29.09 -5.36 -5.50
CA GLN A 658 29.34 -4.58 -4.29
C GLN A 658 28.05 -4.47 -3.48
N ILE A 659 28.10 -4.91 -2.25
CA ILE A 659 26.99 -4.86 -1.29
C ILE A 659 27.54 -4.36 0.04
N ALA A 660 27.04 -3.26 0.54
CA ALA A 660 27.23 -2.81 1.91
C ALA A 660 25.99 -3.17 2.74
N GLY A 661 26.15 -3.46 4.02
CA GLY A 661 24.96 -3.80 4.81
C GLY A 661 25.22 -4.02 6.29
N LYS A 662 24.13 -4.23 7.03
CA LYS A 662 24.18 -4.52 8.46
C LYS A 662 23.04 -5.44 8.89
N THR A 663 23.36 -6.48 9.64
CA THR A 663 22.39 -7.33 10.32
C THR A 663 22.04 -6.76 11.68
N GLY A 664 20.78 -6.84 12.08
CA GLY A 664 20.28 -6.51 13.40
C GLY A 664 19.63 -7.71 14.06
N THR A 665 19.85 -7.84 15.36
CA THR A 665 19.14 -8.82 16.19
C THR A 665 19.03 -8.21 17.57
N THR A 666 17.82 -8.20 18.13
CA THR A 666 17.59 -7.74 19.50
C THR A 666 17.70 -8.88 20.50
N ASN A 667 17.71 -8.57 21.78
CA ASN A 667 17.71 -9.57 22.83
C ASN A 667 16.53 -10.55 22.63
N GLU A 668 16.77 -11.80 22.99
CA GLU A 668 15.78 -12.89 22.86
C GLU A 668 15.29 -13.14 21.43
N ASN A 669 15.96 -12.59 20.41
CA ASN A 669 15.59 -12.73 18.99
C ASN A 669 14.19 -12.17 18.64
N SER A 670 13.72 -11.14 19.38
CA SER A 670 12.39 -10.55 19.17
C SER A 670 12.27 -9.81 17.85
N ASP A 671 13.38 -9.20 17.39
CA ASP A 671 13.45 -8.43 16.16
C ASP A 671 14.66 -8.85 15.33
N GLY A 672 14.42 -9.24 14.11
CA GLY A 672 15.43 -9.54 13.11
C GLY A 672 15.45 -8.48 12.03
N TRP A 673 16.60 -7.81 11.82
CA TRP A 673 16.77 -6.77 10.83
C TRP A 673 17.85 -7.11 9.82
N PHE A 674 17.67 -6.60 8.60
CA PHE A 674 18.73 -6.53 7.61
C PHE A 674 18.62 -5.23 6.82
N MET A 675 19.71 -4.45 6.84
CA MET A 675 19.91 -3.29 5.99
C MET A 675 20.85 -3.69 4.87
N GLY A 676 20.38 -3.66 3.62
CA GLY A 676 21.19 -4.00 2.45
C GLY A 676 21.24 -2.85 1.47
N CYS A 677 22.44 -2.43 1.11
CA CYS A 677 22.72 -1.31 0.24
C CYS A 677 23.49 -1.81 -0.98
N VAL A 678 23.03 -1.46 -2.16
CA VAL A 678 23.73 -1.57 -3.43
C VAL A 678 23.79 -0.17 -4.07
N PRO A 679 24.59 0.09 -5.10
CA PRO A 679 24.83 1.44 -5.59
C PRO A 679 23.58 2.29 -5.87
N ARG A 680 22.50 1.67 -6.32
CA ARG A 680 21.26 2.40 -6.68
C ARG A 680 20.04 1.99 -5.86
N LEU A 681 20.23 1.23 -4.78
CA LEU A 681 19.09 0.77 -3.97
C LEU A 681 19.48 0.51 -2.52
N VAL A 682 18.75 1.11 -1.59
CA VAL A 682 18.82 0.82 -0.16
C VAL A 682 17.54 0.11 0.26
N THR A 683 17.66 -1.06 0.86
CA THR A 683 16.48 -1.85 1.27
C THR A 683 16.61 -2.28 2.72
N ALA A 684 15.64 -1.87 3.53
CA ALA A 684 15.47 -2.32 4.91
C ALA A 684 14.46 -3.45 4.98
N CYS A 685 14.80 -4.52 5.70
CA CYS A 685 13.92 -5.65 5.99
C CYS A 685 13.86 -5.91 7.49
N TRP A 686 12.66 -6.13 8.01
CA TRP A 686 12.41 -6.51 9.39
C TRP A 686 11.50 -7.72 9.49
N VAL A 687 11.74 -8.58 10.47
CA VAL A 687 10.90 -9.74 10.84
C VAL A 687 10.82 -9.84 12.36
N GLY A 688 9.63 -10.13 12.90
CA GLY A 688 9.41 -10.37 14.31
C GLY A 688 8.00 -10.87 14.59
N GLY A 689 7.65 -11.06 15.86
CA GLY A 689 6.27 -11.31 16.28
C GLY A 689 5.47 -10.03 16.41
N GLU A 690 4.16 -10.14 16.57
CA GLU A 690 3.29 -8.99 16.87
C GLU A 690 3.72 -8.31 18.18
N GLU A 691 3.98 -9.11 19.21
CA GLU A 691 4.54 -8.67 20.49
C GLU A 691 5.99 -9.17 20.61
N ARG A 692 6.82 -8.45 21.38
CA ARG A 692 8.24 -8.84 21.61
C ARG A 692 8.38 -10.20 22.31
N SER A 693 7.38 -10.60 23.07
CA SER A 693 7.30 -11.91 23.72
C SER A 693 6.98 -13.07 22.78
N ILE A 694 6.72 -12.79 21.52
CA ILE A 694 6.47 -13.77 20.45
C ILE A 694 7.69 -13.78 19.54
N HIS A 695 8.58 -14.74 19.74
CA HIS A 695 9.87 -14.78 19.04
C HIS A 695 10.44 -16.22 18.98
N PHE A 696 11.40 -16.43 18.10
CA PHE A 696 12.15 -17.69 18.05
C PHE A 696 12.92 -17.92 19.36
N ALA A 697 12.98 -19.16 19.81
CA ALA A 697 13.80 -19.55 20.95
C ALA A 697 15.31 -19.59 20.56
N SER A 698 15.61 -20.00 19.34
CA SER A 698 16.97 -20.16 18.86
C SER A 698 17.49 -18.97 18.06
N MET A 699 18.77 -18.64 18.27
CA MET A 699 19.51 -17.70 17.39
C MET A 699 19.58 -18.20 15.95
N ALA A 700 19.55 -19.52 15.73
CA ALA A 700 19.68 -20.09 14.40
C ALA A 700 18.59 -19.60 13.43
N MET A 701 17.38 -19.41 13.90
CA MET A 701 16.23 -18.92 13.10
C MET A 701 15.91 -17.46 13.40
N GLY A 702 16.04 -16.98 14.65
CA GLY A 702 15.58 -15.66 15.06
C GLY A 702 16.52 -14.51 14.72
N GLN A 703 17.84 -14.77 14.50
CA GLN A 703 18.75 -13.69 14.14
C GLN A 703 18.45 -13.07 12.77
N GLY A 704 18.71 -11.79 12.60
CA GLY A 704 18.46 -11.04 11.36
C GLY A 704 19.11 -11.67 10.12
N ALA A 705 20.29 -12.32 10.28
CA ALA A 705 20.95 -13.08 9.22
C ALA A 705 20.15 -14.31 8.73
N SER A 706 19.17 -14.80 9.50
CA SER A 706 18.33 -15.95 9.16
C SER A 706 16.90 -15.55 8.87
N SER A 707 16.39 -14.49 9.50
CA SER A 707 15.01 -14.01 9.37
C SER A 707 14.83 -12.93 8.30
N ALA A 708 15.59 -11.83 8.35
CA ALA A 708 15.39 -10.67 7.46
C ALA A 708 16.31 -10.69 6.22
N LEU A 709 17.58 -11.04 6.36
CA LEU A 709 18.55 -11.07 5.24
C LEU A 709 18.09 -11.94 4.05
N PRO A 710 17.45 -13.12 4.25
CA PRO A 710 16.98 -13.91 3.12
C PRO A 710 15.88 -13.24 2.28
N ILE A 711 15.05 -12.39 2.89
CA ILE A 711 14.04 -11.61 2.17
C ILE A 711 14.73 -10.71 1.16
N TRP A 712 15.72 -9.96 1.62
CA TRP A 712 16.55 -9.11 0.77
C TRP A 712 17.22 -9.91 -0.35
N ALA A 713 17.78 -11.08 -0.02
CA ALA A 713 18.45 -11.92 -1.00
C ALA A 713 17.51 -12.40 -2.12
N TYR A 714 16.29 -12.85 -1.78
CA TYR A 714 15.30 -13.29 -2.76
C TYR A 714 14.78 -12.12 -3.61
N TYR A 715 14.56 -10.96 -2.99
CA TYR A 715 14.16 -9.73 -3.67
C TYR A 715 15.21 -9.30 -4.70
N MET A 716 16.47 -9.14 -4.29
CA MET A 716 17.55 -8.70 -5.18
C MET A 716 17.85 -9.70 -6.30
N LYS A 717 17.75 -11.01 -6.03
CA LYS A 717 17.89 -12.02 -7.11
C LYS A 717 16.86 -11.85 -8.22
N LYS A 718 15.62 -11.45 -7.88
CA LYS A 718 14.58 -11.19 -8.89
C LYS A 718 14.85 -9.90 -9.63
N ILE A 719 15.28 -8.85 -8.94
CA ILE A 719 15.66 -7.58 -9.54
C ILE A 719 16.79 -7.76 -10.55
N TYR A 720 17.88 -8.43 -10.18
CA TYR A 720 19.02 -8.66 -11.08
C TYR A 720 18.70 -9.57 -12.26
N ARG A 721 17.70 -10.45 -12.14
CA ARG A 721 17.22 -11.28 -13.25
C ARG A 721 16.35 -10.51 -14.25
N ASP A 722 15.64 -9.51 -13.77
CA ASP A 722 14.77 -8.67 -14.61
C ASP A 722 15.56 -7.53 -15.25
N ARG A 723 16.07 -7.81 -16.46
CA ARG A 723 16.88 -6.84 -17.23
C ARG A 723 16.12 -5.53 -17.56
N SER A 724 14.79 -5.58 -17.58
CA SER A 724 13.97 -4.39 -17.87
C SER A 724 14.01 -3.35 -16.76
N LEU A 725 14.42 -3.73 -15.53
CA LEU A 725 14.63 -2.81 -14.41
C LEU A 725 15.97 -2.04 -14.49
N GLY A 726 16.92 -2.53 -15.28
CA GLY A 726 18.21 -1.88 -15.48
C GLY A 726 19.18 -1.97 -14.30
N TYR A 727 18.92 -2.76 -13.26
CA TYR A 727 19.86 -3.03 -12.16
C TYR A 727 20.81 -4.17 -12.53
N LYS A 728 22.09 -4.01 -12.23
CA LYS A 728 23.12 -5.01 -12.51
C LYS A 728 23.92 -5.32 -11.25
N ASP A 729 24.28 -6.59 -11.07
CA ASP A 729 25.17 -7.03 -9.99
C ASP A 729 26.66 -6.68 -10.23
N THR A 730 26.96 -6.01 -11.33
CA THR A 730 28.29 -5.47 -11.67
C THR A 730 28.43 -3.99 -11.37
N GLU A 731 27.39 -3.33 -10.88
CA GLU A 731 27.46 -1.92 -10.49
C GLU A 731 28.38 -1.76 -9.27
N GLU A 732 29.20 -0.68 -9.28
CA GLU A 732 30.11 -0.32 -8.19
C GLU A 732 29.61 0.93 -7.48
N PHE A 733 29.91 1.04 -6.18
CA PHE A 733 29.71 2.30 -5.45
C PHE A 733 30.63 3.37 -6.03
N ASP A 734 30.14 4.60 -6.13
CA ASP A 734 30.91 5.74 -6.60
C ASP A 734 31.88 6.22 -5.51
N ILE A 735 32.96 5.45 -5.35
CA ILE A 735 34.04 5.72 -4.38
C ILE A 735 35.28 6.14 -5.19
N PRO A 736 35.95 7.26 -4.84
CA PRO A 736 37.20 7.64 -5.48
C PRO A 736 38.22 6.51 -5.38
N LYS A 737 38.73 6.05 -6.51
CA LYS A 737 39.84 5.09 -6.53
C LYS A 737 41.09 5.80 -6.02
N PRO A 738 41.82 5.22 -5.07
CA PRO A 738 43.08 5.81 -4.62
C PRO A 738 43.99 6.01 -5.83
N LYS A 739 44.50 7.22 -6.02
CA LYS A 739 45.51 7.47 -7.04
C LYS A 739 46.67 6.51 -6.78
N PRO A 740 47.18 5.79 -7.79
CA PRO A 740 48.38 4.97 -7.58
C PRO A 740 49.47 5.85 -7.00
N LYS A 741 50.00 5.48 -5.83
CA LYS A 741 51.15 6.17 -5.27
C LYS A 741 52.22 6.17 -6.36
N PRO A 742 52.88 7.32 -6.66
CA PRO A 742 54.05 7.27 -7.52
C PRO A 742 55.06 6.31 -6.88
N VAL A 743 55.50 5.34 -7.63
CA VAL A 743 56.57 4.46 -7.22
C VAL A 743 57.81 5.32 -7.08
N ASN A 744 58.06 5.80 -5.86
CA ASN A 744 59.38 6.30 -5.49
C ASN A 744 60.18 5.09 -5.01
N ASP A 745 61.11 4.68 -5.86
CA ASP A 745 62.17 3.74 -5.49
C ASP A 745 63.16 4.44 -4.56
N SER A 746 62.78 4.74 -3.34
CA SER A 746 63.69 5.00 -2.23
C SER A 746 62.93 5.19 -0.93
N GLU A 747 63.39 4.42 0.09
CA GLU A 747 63.09 4.52 1.52
C GLU A 747 61.84 3.80 2.03
N GLN A 748 62.06 2.59 2.52
CA GLN A 748 61.30 1.96 3.57
C GLN A 748 61.48 2.77 4.86
N GLU A 749 60.58 3.71 5.13
CA GLU A 749 60.36 4.17 6.50
C GLU A 749 59.11 3.42 7.05
N GLU A 750 59.38 2.58 8.07
CA GLU A 750 58.34 2.01 8.91
C GLU A 750 57.56 3.15 9.60
N GLU A 751 56.36 3.48 9.08
CA GLU A 751 55.41 4.31 9.82
C GLU A 751 54.87 3.51 11.00
N THR A 752 55.42 3.78 12.19
CA THR A 752 54.79 3.44 13.48
C THR A 752 53.46 4.20 13.59
N PRO A 753 52.33 3.53 13.85
CA PRO A 753 51.05 4.19 14.07
C PRO A 753 51.14 5.17 15.26
N PRO A 754 50.56 6.36 15.21
CA PRO A 754 50.55 7.27 16.33
C PRO A 754 49.91 6.62 17.54
N ALA A 755 50.63 6.60 18.65
CA ALA A 755 50.10 6.11 19.94
C ALA A 755 48.88 6.96 20.33
N ALA A 756 47.77 6.31 20.66
CA ALA A 756 46.62 6.97 21.22
C ALA A 756 47.02 7.75 22.47
N THR A 757 46.95 9.07 22.39
CA THR A 757 47.15 9.94 23.55
C THR A 757 46.07 9.62 24.58
N ALA A 758 46.48 9.17 25.75
CA ALA A 758 45.59 8.93 26.89
C ALA A 758 44.85 10.24 27.25
N PRO A 759 43.56 10.19 27.56
CA PRO A 759 42.82 11.38 28.01
C PRO A 759 43.42 11.91 29.29
N ASN A 760 43.55 13.24 29.35
CA ASN A 760 44.10 13.96 30.49
C ASN A 760 43.27 13.64 31.75
N ASP A 761 43.92 13.31 32.86
CA ASP A 761 43.38 12.80 34.12
C ASP A 761 42.35 13.71 34.83
N ASN A 762 42.14 14.94 34.31
CA ASN A 762 41.19 15.91 34.86
C ASN A 762 39.71 15.59 34.53
N SER A 763 39.40 14.63 33.61
CA SER A 763 38.04 14.22 33.34
C SER A 763 37.55 13.09 34.28
N ARG A 764 38.47 12.33 34.87
CA ARG A 764 38.12 11.27 35.82
C ARG A 764 37.57 11.78 37.15
N GLN A 765 38.04 12.93 37.64
CA GLN A 765 37.56 13.49 38.92
C GLN A 765 36.17 14.11 38.84
N LYS A 766 35.67 14.46 37.62
CA LYS A 766 34.31 15.00 37.46
C LYS A 766 33.21 13.92 37.29
N SER A 767 33.60 12.70 36.87
CA SER A 767 32.62 11.61 36.70
C SER A 767 32.31 10.86 38.00
N GLU A 768 33.26 10.84 38.96
CA GLU A 768 33.04 10.22 40.29
C GLU A 768 32.15 11.06 41.21
N ALA A 769 32.08 12.38 41.02
CA ALA A 769 31.27 13.28 41.85
C ALA A 769 29.79 13.36 41.48
N LEU A 770 29.35 12.65 40.42
CA LEU A 770 27.94 12.66 39.93
C LEU A 770 27.20 11.35 40.25
N PHE A 771 27.83 10.39 40.95
CA PHE A 771 27.24 9.09 41.28
C PHE A 771 27.22 8.76 42.79
N GLU A 772 27.36 9.79 43.71
CA GLU A 772 26.93 9.67 45.12
C GLU A 772 25.51 10.25 45.31
#